data_505777f1c4113d49939af708fad4cdd7
#
_entry.id   505777f1c4113d49939af708fad4cdd7
#
_cell.length_a   1.000
_cell.length_b   1.000
_cell.length_c   1.000
_cell.angle_alpha   90.00
_cell.angle_beta   90.00
_cell.angle_gamma   90.00
#
_symmetry.space_group_name_H-M   'P 1'
#
loop_
_entity.id
_entity.type
_entity.pdbx_description
1 polymer ?
#
loop_
_entity_poly.entity_id
_entity_poly.type
_entity_poly.pdbx_seq_one_letter_code
_entity_poly.pdbx_strand_id
1 'polypeptide(L)'
;MDDLYDEFGNYIGGAEESEEESRQGDARADAYAYDLESEEEEAGEGIANDQQLMEIDEQGPSNAVILHEDKQYYPTAQQVYGEGVETLVEEEDAQPLTQPIIAPVQQKKFAVQEADLPRVFYSREFMTDLLNFPDQTRNIALAGHLHHGKTAFMDSLVMQTHDLAERLDKRIGKRKDEQLRYTDIHFVERERGVSIKSAPMSLVLQGTRGKSHLFNIIDTPGHVNFVDEVAAAFRLVDGVVLIVDVVEGVQVNTEQIIKYAVLEDLPLTLVVNKMDRLILELKLPPTDAYFKLKHVVEEVNTVIERTLPGQGEKRRLSPEKGNVAFACSDMNWCFTLQSFAKMYADTYRDIDISEFAVRLWGDIFFNPKSRKFTRKGVEERSKRTFVHFVLEPIYKIFSHTISESPEDLKETLATLGIVLKPSQLKSDAKVLLKLVCEQFFGPVDGFVDMVVQHVPSPKEAAPRTLEKYYTGPLDTKVAASMSACDQDGPLVVQVTKLYSTTDASGFNAFGRVISGIARPGQQVRVLGEGYTIDDEEDMVIATISDTWIAETRYNIPTSGVPAGNWVLLSGVDNSIVKTATLVPLKLEDDEDAYIFKPIKHMTESVFKVAVEPINPSELPKMLEGLRKINKSYPLISTKVEESGEHIVLGTGELYMDCVLHDLRRLYAEMELKVSDPVTRFCETVVETSAIMCYAMTPNKKNKITMIAEPLDDGIAEDIESGQVSIRDPIRKVGQFFEQKYDWDKLAARSIWAFGPEEMGPNILQDDTLPSQVDKKLLGTVRDSIRQGFSWGTREGPLCEEPIRNTKFKLTDITLADQAIFRGGGQIIPTARRAVYSSFLMASPRLMEPIYTCAMTGPADSVAAIYTVLSRRRGHVLSDGPIAGTPLYAVRGLIPVIDSFGFETDLRIHTQGQATVSLVFDKWSVVPGDPLDRDVKLRPLDMASAMATARDFVLKTRRRKGLAEDVSVSKFMEPELWKGLRESGVLGEG
;
A
#
# COMPACT_ATOMS: atom_id res chain seq x y z
N MET A 1 -28.23 -34.59 30.42
CA MET A 1 -27.64 -33.95 29.23
C MET A 1 -28.67 -33.56 28.17
N ASP A 2 -29.94 -33.86 28.45
CA ASP A 2 -31.03 -33.65 27.46
C ASP A 2 -31.79 -32.33 27.59
N ASP A 3 -31.39 -31.45 28.54
CA ASP A 3 -32.09 -30.18 28.81
C ASP A 3 -31.39 -28.95 28.19
N LEU A 4 -30.41 -29.15 27.33
CA LEU A 4 -29.59 -28.05 26.69
C LEU A 4 -30.00 -27.77 25.25
N TYR A 5 -30.93 -28.55 24.68
CA TYR A 5 -31.39 -28.37 23.30
C TYR A 5 -32.93 -28.36 23.26
N ASP A 6 -33.51 -27.56 22.37
CA ASP A 6 -34.95 -27.58 22.12
C ASP A 6 -35.40 -28.82 21.33
N GLU A 7 -36.73 -28.98 21.19
CA GLU A 7 -37.31 -30.10 20.41
C GLU A 7 -36.85 -30.16 18.94
N PHE A 8 -36.18 -29.11 18.45
CA PHE A 8 -35.66 -28.98 17.08
C PHE A 8 -34.12 -29.06 17.02
N GLY A 9 -33.42 -29.34 18.14
CA GLY A 9 -32.00 -29.50 18.20
C GLY A 9 -31.18 -28.20 18.33
N ASN A 10 -31.85 -27.07 18.68
CA ASN A 10 -31.15 -25.81 18.90
C ASN A 10 -30.69 -25.66 20.35
N TYR A 11 -29.50 -25.15 20.58
CA TYR A 11 -28.92 -24.96 21.90
C TYR A 11 -29.57 -23.76 22.64
N ILE A 12 -30.15 -24.01 23.83
CA ILE A 12 -30.90 -23.02 24.63
C ILE A 12 -30.06 -22.47 25.82
N GLY A 13 -28.82 -22.89 25.98
CA GLY A 13 -27.97 -22.47 27.10
C GLY A 13 -27.67 -20.96 27.09
N GLY A 14 -27.80 -20.31 28.26
CA GLY A 14 -27.68 -18.87 28.42
C GLY A 14 -26.34 -18.27 28.00
N ALA A 15 -26.38 -17.05 27.48
CA ALA A 15 -25.29 -16.33 26.80
C ALA A 15 -24.10 -15.91 27.68
N GLU A 16 -24.04 -16.21 28.95
CA GLU A 16 -22.96 -15.73 29.83
C GLU A 16 -21.79 -16.70 30.04
N GLU A 17 -21.94 -17.98 29.72
CA GLU A 17 -20.84 -18.96 29.84
C GLU A 17 -20.09 -19.25 28.53
N SER A 18 -20.53 -18.73 27.39
CA SER A 18 -20.03 -19.10 26.05
C SER A 18 -18.72 -18.43 25.63
N GLU A 19 -18.28 -17.35 26.27
CA GLU A 19 -17.05 -16.63 25.84
C GLU A 19 -15.73 -17.30 26.31
N GLU A 20 -15.77 -18.08 27.39
CA GLU A 20 -14.56 -18.79 27.84
C GLU A 20 -14.42 -20.19 27.20
N GLU A 21 -15.53 -20.85 26.89
CA GLU A 21 -15.48 -22.16 26.23
C GLU A 21 -15.18 -22.07 24.72
N SER A 22 -15.58 -20.97 24.05
CA SER A 22 -15.23 -20.76 22.64
C SER A 22 -13.71 -20.53 22.42
N ARG A 23 -13.02 -19.98 23.42
CA ARG A 23 -11.55 -19.81 23.37
C ARG A 23 -10.76 -21.10 23.64
N GLN A 24 -11.35 -22.04 24.38
CA GLN A 24 -10.75 -23.36 24.56
C GLN A 24 -11.04 -24.30 23.38
N GLY A 25 -12.11 -24.06 22.63
CA GLY A 25 -12.44 -24.77 21.40
C GLY A 25 -11.48 -24.48 20.26
N ASP A 26 -11.15 -23.19 20.06
CA ASP A 26 -10.20 -22.80 19.01
C ASP A 26 -8.76 -23.26 19.29
N ALA A 27 -8.34 -23.29 20.56
CA ALA A 27 -7.02 -23.84 20.93
C ALA A 27 -6.92 -25.38 20.75
N ARG A 28 -8.07 -26.08 20.73
CA ARG A 28 -8.10 -27.51 20.48
C ARG A 28 -8.20 -27.86 19.00
N ALA A 29 -8.83 -26.99 18.19
CA ALA A 29 -8.87 -27.17 16.74
C ALA A 29 -7.48 -27.03 16.10
N ASP A 30 -6.68 -26.07 16.57
CA ASP A 30 -5.30 -25.91 16.10
C ASP A 30 -4.36 -27.05 16.58
N ALA A 31 -4.64 -27.67 17.73
CA ALA A 31 -3.90 -28.85 18.17
C ALA A 31 -4.20 -30.12 17.34
N TYR A 32 -5.42 -30.25 16.83
CA TYR A 32 -5.79 -31.37 15.97
C TYR A 32 -5.25 -31.25 14.53
N ALA A 33 -4.93 -30.03 14.08
CA ALA A 33 -4.34 -29.82 12.76
C ALA A 33 -2.88 -30.31 12.66
N TYR A 34 -2.17 -30.40 13.78
CA TYR A 34 -0.78 -30.91 13.81
C TYR A 34 -0.70 -32.44 13.97
N ASP A 35 -1.74 -33.11 14.51
CA ASP A 35 -1.72 -34.56 14.69
C ASP A 35 -2.18 -35.36 13.44
N LEU A 36 -2.71 -34.66 12.40
CA LEU A 36 -3.13 -35.33 11.17
C LEU A 36 -1.96 -35.76 10.25
N GLU A 37 -0.76 -35.22 10.45
CA GLU A 37 0.44 -35.69 9.70
C GLU A 37 1.10 -36.94 10.30
N SER A 38 0.72 -37.31 11.53
CA SER A 38 1.27 -38.53 12.16
C SER A 38 0.37 -39.78 12.03
N GLU A 39 -0.84 -39.65 11.51
CA GLU A 39 -1.79 -40.75 11.38
C GLU A 39 -1.77 -41.47 10.01
N GLU A 40 -0.99 -40.98 9.04
CA GLU A 40 -0.86 -41.68 7.74
C GLU A 40 -0.07 -43.00 7.78
N GLU A 41 0.63 -43.30 8.88
CA GLU A 41 1.32 -44.61 9.03
C GLU A 41 0.47 -45.71 9.70
N GLU A 42 -0.68 -45.38 10.33
CA GLU A 42 -1.55 -46.41 10.93
C GLU A 42 -2.73 -46.87 10.04
N ALA A 43 -2.86 -46.33 8.82
CA ALA A 43 -3.90 -46.74 7.88
C ALA A 43 -3.76 -48.19 7.33
N GLY A 44 -2.74 -48.89 7.80
CA GLY A 44 -2.54 -50.33 7.39
C GLY A 44 -3.40 -51.38 8.13
N GLU A 45 -3.99 -51.00 9.29
CA GLU A 45 -4.77 -51.99 10.08
C GLU A 45 -6.29 -51.86 9.93
N GLY A 46 -6.78 -50.80 9.33
CA GLY A 46 -8.22 -50.59 9.08
C GLY A 46 -8.83 -51.47 7.99
N ILE A 47 -8.00 -52.01 7.10
CA ILE A 47 -8.45 -52.85 5.95
C ILE A 47 -8.90 -54.26 6.41
N ALA A 48 -8.43 -54.71 7.56
CA ALA A 48 -8.86 -56.04 8.08
C ALA A 48 -10.27 -56.05 8.68
N ASN A 49 -10.82 -54.86 9.06
CA ASN A 49 -12.20 -54.82 9.58
C ASN A 49 -13.26 -54.70 8.48
N ASP A 50 -12.92 -54.18 7.31
CA ASP A 50 -13.86 -54.10 6.18
C ASP A 50 -14.11 -55.50 5.56
N GLN A 51 -13.11 -56.40 5.64
CA GLN A 51 -13.32 -57.79 5.17
C GLN A 51 -14.27 -58.61 6.09
N GLN A 52 -14.34 -58.28 7.39
CA GLN A 52 -15.33 -58.91 8.29
C GLN A 52 -16.75 -58.36 8.12
N LEU A 53 -16.89 -57.10 7.73
CA LEU A 53 -18.22 -56.55 7.41
C LEU A 53 -18.76 -57.02 6.07
N MET A 54 -17.88 -57.37 5.08
CA MET A 54 -18.30 -57.94 3.80
C MET A 54 -18.75 -59.42 3.92
N GLU A 55 -18.23 -60.20 4.85
CA GLU A 55 -18.67 -61.58 5.09
C GLU A 55 -20.05 -61.71 5.74
N ILE A 56 -20.57 -60.59 6.37
CA ILE A 56 -21.92 -60.58 6.95
C ILE A 56 -23.00 -60.25 5.89
N ASP A 57 -22.64 -59.55 4.82
CA ASP A 57 -23.58 -59.16 3.75
C ASP A 57 -23.81 -60.24 2.69
N GLU A 58 -23.01 -61.36 2.67
CA GLU A 58 -23.23 -62.49 1.73
C GLU A 58 -24.50 -63.33 2.01
N GLN A 59 -25.22 -63.01 3.12
CA GLN A 59 -26.50 -63.67 3.44
C GLN A 59 -27.73 -62.76 3.21
N GLY A 60 -27.61 -61.61 2.58
CA GLY A 60 -28.67 -60.71 2.20
C GLY A 60 -29.39 -61.07 0.90
N PRO A 61 -30.67 -60.61 0.66
CA PRO A 61 -31.39 -60.96 -0.54
C PRO A 61 -30.68 -60.46 -1.80
N SER A 62 -30.85 -61.23 -2.88
CA SER A 62 -30.14 -61.15 -4.17
C SER A 62 -30.22 -59.82 -4.99
N ASN A 63 -30.63 -58.70 -4.34
CA ASN A 63 -30.72 -57.37 -4.92
C ASN A 63 -29.77 -56.35 -4.29
N ALA A 64 -28.71 -56.77 -3.59
CA ALA A 64 -27.70 -55.82 -3.05
C ALA A 64 -26.94 -55.12 -4.19
N VAL A 65 -26.98 -53.81 -4.21
CA VAL A 65 -26.24 -53.00 -5.17
C VAL A 65 -24.76 -53.14 -4.89
N ILE A 66 -23.97 -53.64 -5.84
CA ILE A 66 -22.50 -53.70 -5.75
C ILE A 66 -22.01 -52.23 -5.86
N LEU A 67 -21.48 -51.73 -4.76
CA LEU A 67 -20.86 -50.38 -4.75
C LEU A 67 -19.50 -50.48 -5.44
N HIS A 68 -19.23 -49.54 -6.37
CA HIS A 68 -17.92 -49.40 -6.97
C HIS A 68 -16.91 -48.97 -5.91
N GLU A 69 -15.65 -49.37 -6.02
CA GLU A 69 -14.57 -49.05 -5.07
C GLU A 69 -14.41 -47.53 -4.78
N ASP A 70 -14.88 -46.66 -5.68
CA ASP A 70 -14.80 -45.19 -5.53
C ASP A 70 -16.05 -44.55 -4.88
N LYS A 71 -17.03 -45.34 -4.40
CA LYS A 71 -18.22 -44.79 -3.74
C LYS A 71 -18.18 -44.97 -2.24
N GLN A 72 -18.11 -43.88 -1.51
CA GLN A 72 -18.28 -43.88 -0.06
C GLN A 72 -19.75 -44.17 0.31
N TYR A 73 -19.99 -45.08 1.23
CA TYR A 73 -21.31 -45.38 1.78
C TYR A 73 -21.65 -44.32 2.85
N TYR A 74 -22.69 -43.57 2.61
CA TYR A 74 -23.23 -42.64 3.60
C TYR A 74 -24.46 -43.29 4.25
N PRO A 75 -24.55 -43.35 5.60
CA PRO A 75 -25.73 -43.84 6.27
C PRO A 75 -26.94 -42.96 5.94
N THR A 76 -28.11 -43.54 5.80
CA THR A 76 -29.36 -42.76 5.55
C THR A 76 -29.70 -41.88 6.74
N ALA A 77 -30.43 -40.76 6.51
CA ALA A 77 -30.85 -39.86 7.57
C ALA A 77 -31.62 -40.60 8.70
N GLN A 78 -32.41 -41.61 8.37
CA GLN A 78 -33.10 -42.48 9.33
C GLN A 78 -32.17 -43.30 10.22
N GLN A 79 -31.01 -43.70 9.69
CA GLN A 79 -30.00 -44.44 10.46
C GLN A 79 -29.22 -43.54 11.42
N VAL A 80 -29.06 -42.28 11.08
CA VAL A 80 -28.31 -41.31 11.88
C VAL A 80 -29.18 -40.59 12.90
N TYR A 81 -30.43 -40.24 12.54
CA TYR A 81 -31.31 -39.38 13.33
C TYR A 81 -32.55 -40.08 13.85
N GLY A 82 -32.81 -41.36 13.55
CA GLY A 82 -33.97 -42.15 14.02
C GLY A 82 -35.15 -42.15 13.07
N GLU A 83 -36.11 -43.03 13.35
CA GLU A 83 -37.37 -43.19 12.56
C GLU A 83 -38.31 -41.96 12.82
N GLY A 84 -38.65 -41.23 11.77
CA GLY A 84 -39.60 -40.14 11.79
C GLY A 84 -39.06 -38.74 11.42
N VAL A 85 -37.83 -38.67 10.97
CA VAL A 85 -37.24 -37.41 10.51
C VAL A 85 -37.61 -37.11 9.04
N GLU A 86 -38.36 -36.06 8.80
CA GLU A 86 -38.60 -35.51 7.46
C GLU A 86 -37.36 -34.76 7.00
N THR A 87 -36.69 -35.23 5.96
CA THR A 87 -35.59 -34.50 5.30
C THR A 87 -36.21 -33.50 4.31
N LEU A 88 -36.12 -32.21 4.59
CA LEU A 88 -36.33 -31.15 3.60
C LEU A 88 -35.07 -31.08 2.72
N VAL A 89 -35.20 -31.59 1.52
CA VAL A 89 -34.15 -31.40 0.49
C VAL A 89 -34.48 -30.12 -0.26
N GLU A 90 -33.75 -29.05 0.03
CA GLU A 90 -33.67 -27.93 -0.89
C GLU A 90 -32.96 -28.35 -2.17
N GLU A 91 -33.33 -27.76 -3.32
CA GLU A 91 -32.97 -28.14 -4.68
C GLU A 91 -31.53 -28.67 -4.85
N GLU A 92 -31.41 -29.79 -5.54
CA GLU A 92 -30.24 -30.71 -5.59
C GLU A 92 -28.86 -30.09 -5.90
N ASP A 93 -28.79 -28.82 -6.33
CA ASP A 93 -27.57 -28.21 -6.88
C ASP A 93 -26.99 -27.05 -6.03
N ALA A 94 -27.58 -26.74 -4.85
CA ALA A 94 -27.23 -25.50 -4.16
C ALA A 94 -26.07 -25.61 -3.15
N GLN A 95 -25.72 -26.79 -2.63
CA GLN A 95 -24.62 -26.90 -1.64
C GLN A 95 -23.75 -28.16 -1.83
N PRO A 96 -22.42 -28.08 -1.63
CA PRO A 96 -21.55 -29.22 -1.58
C PRO A 96 -21.94 -30.18 -0.44
N LEU A 97 -21.87 -31.49 -0.67
CA LEU A 97 -22.20 -32.57 0.27
C LEU A 97 -21.43 -32.53 1.60
N THR A 98 -20.38 -31.74 1.68
CA THR A 98 -19.53 -31.54 2.86
C THR A 98 -20.01 -30.40 3.78
N GLN A 99 -21.00 -29.61 3.37
CA GLN A 99 -21.55 -28.55 4.20
C GLN A 99 -22.88 -29.00 4.85
N PRO A 100 -23.06 -28.84 6.17
CA PRO A 100 -24.33 -29.09 6.81
C PRO A 100 -25.42 -28.16 6.26
N ILE A 101 -26.62 -28.69 5.99
CA ILE A 101 -27.78 -27.95 5.44
C ILE A 101 -28.18 -26.81 6.40
N ILE A 102 -27.97 -26.97 7.68
CA ILE A 102 -28.14 -25.94 8.72
C ILE A 102 -26.80 -25.76 9.41
N ALA A 103 -26.00 -24.83 8.91
CA ALA A 103 -24.86 -24.34 9.66
C ALA A 103 -25.32 -23.20 10.57
N PRO A 104 -24.97 -23.17 11.86
CA PRO A 104 -25.21 -22.00 12.70
C PRO A 104 -24.51 -20.82 12.03
N VAL A 105 -25.25 -19.72 11.83
CA VAL A 105 -24.70 -18.48 11.30
C VAL A 105 -23.72 -17.94 12.36
N GLN A 106 -22.47 -18.33 12.25
CA GLN A 106 -21.42 -17.74 13.06
C GLN A 106 -21.20 -16.32 12.56
N GLN A 107 -21.45 -15.35 13.43
CA GLN A 107 -21.07 -13.97 13.15
C GLN A 107 -19.54 -13.90 13.01
N LYS A 108 -19.10 -13.59 11.82
CA LYS A 108 -17.68 -13.49 11.52
C LYS A 108 -17.09 -12.28 12.23
N LYS A 109 -16.16 -12.52 13.13
CA LYS A 109 -15.39 -11.46 13.79
C LYS A 109 -13.98 -11.45 13.18
N PHE A 110 -13.74 -10.66 12.13
CA PHE A 110 -12.43 -10.52 11.52
C PHE A 110 -11.65 -9.28 11.99
N ALA A 111 -12.32 -8.38 12.69
CA ALA A 111 -11.75 -7.17 13.25
C ALA A 111 -12.25 -6.91 14.66
N VAL A 112 -11.44 -6.27 15.47
CA VAL A 112 -11.83 -5.82 16.81
C VAL A 112 -12.66 -4.56 16.65
N GLN A 113 -13.97 -4.69 16.82
CA GLN A 113 -14.89 -3.57 16.85
C GLN A 113 -15.56 -3.45 18.21
N GLU A 114 -15.87 -2.22 18.58
CA GLU A 114 -16.54 -1.90 19.83
C GLU A 114 -18.01 -1.57 19.50
N ALA A 115 -18.94 -2.34 20.07
CA ALA A 115 -20.37 -2.11 19.88
C ALA A 115 -20.82 -0.84 20.63
N ASP A 116 -20.23 -0.62 21.82
CA ASP A 116 -20.51 0.56 22.63
C ASP A 116 -19.45 1.63 22.42
N LEU A 117 -19.90 2.88 22.36
CA LEU A 117 -19.01 4.03 22.23
C LEU A 117 -18.15 4.18 23.51
N PRO A 118 -16.81 4.19 23.40
CA PRO A 118 -15.92 4.33 24.56
C PRO A 118 -16.11 5.66 25.26
N ARG A 119 -15.76 5.73 26.53
CA ARG A 119 -15.72 6.99 27.27
C ARG A 119 -14.53 7.83 26.81
N VAL A 120 -14.79 9.10 26.53
CA VAL A 120 -13.79 10.09 26.13
C VAL A 120 -13.77 11.24 27.13
N PHE A 121 -12.63 11.94 27.25
CA PHE A 121 -12.47 13.07 28.19
C PHE A 121 -13.09 14.38 27.67
N TYR A 122 -13.62 14.39 26.46
CA TYR A 122 -14.34 15.53 25.86
C TYR A 122 -15.78 15.17 25.50
N SER A 123 -16.67 16.14 25.35
CA SER A 123 -18.02 15.93 24.86
C SER A 123 -17.99 15.64 23.35
N ARG A 124 -18.72 14.62 22.90
CA ARG A 124 -18.88 14.32 21.47
C ARG A 124 -19.59 15.44 20.71
N GLU A 125 -20.53 16.11 21.37
CA GLU A 125 -21.20 17.30 20.82
C GLU A 125 -20.17 18.38 20.51
N PHE A 126 -19.23 18.63 21.44
CA PHE A 126 -18.14 19.58 21.21
C PHE A 126 -17.26 19.17 20.02
N MET A 127 -16.96 17.87 19.86
CA MET A 127 -16.22 17.38 18.70
C MET A 127 -16.99 17.59 17.39
N THR A 128 -18.31 17.31 17.36
CA THR A 128 -19.12 17.55 16.17
C THR A 128 -19.29 19.02 15.85
N ASP A 129 -19.33 19.90 16.85
CA ASP A 129 -19.36 21.35 16.66
C ASP A 129 -18.03 21.88 16.08
N LEU A 130 -16.88 21.29 16.48
CA LEU A 130 -15.56 21.64 15.92
C LEU A 130 -15.43 21.33 14.42
N LEU A 131 -16.19 20.37 13.89
CA LEU A 131 -16.20 20.08 12.44
C LEU A 131 -16.60 21.30 11.61
N ASN A 132 -17.42 22.21 12.16
CA ASN A 132 -17.85 23.43 11.47
C ASN A 132 -16.72 24.50 11.36
N PHE A 133 -15.56 24.27 11.99
CA PHE A 133 -14.46 25.21 12.01
C PHE A 133 -13.22 24.64 11.30
N PRO A 134 -13.13 24.70 9.97
CA PRO A 134 -12.00 24.15 9.22
C PRO A 134 -10.65 24.78 9.61
N ASP A 135 -10.63 26.01 10.12
CA ASP A 135 -9.41 26.67 10.62
C ASP A 135 -8.83 26.00 11.88
N GLN A 136 -9.66 25.29 12.66
CA GLN A 136 -9.26 24.56 13.86
C GLN A 136 -9.07 23.05 13.61
N THR A 137 -9.29 22.59 12.41
CA THR A 137 -9.09 21.20 11.99
C THR A 137 -7.70 21.02 11.42
N ARG A 138 -7.08 19.86 11.66
CA ARG A 138 -5.81 19.43 11.04
C ARG A 138 -5.94 17.99 10.55
N ASN A 139 -5.70 17.78 9.26
CA ASN A 139 -5.71 16.47 8.61
C ASN A 139 -4.26 16.02 8.43
N ILE A 140 -3.82 15.00 9.16
CA ILE A 140 -2.42 14.53 9.15
C ILE A 140 -2.33 13.02 8.98
N ALA A 141 -1.21 12.56 8.39
CA ALA A 141 -0.82 11.17 8.36
C ALA A 141 0.43 10.93 9.21
N LEU A 142 0.42 9.89 10.03
CA LEU A 142 1.62 9.38 10.69
C LEU A 142 2.32 8.42 9.73
N ALA A 143 3.53 8.72 9.32
CA ALA A 143 4.28 7.93 8.35
C ALA A 143 5.72 7.63 8.83
N GLY A 144 6.32 6.56 8.33
CA GLY A 144 7.67 6.16 8.71
C GLY A 144 7.90 4.66 8.50
N HIS A 145 9.11 4.20 8.74
CA HIS A 145 9.51 2.79 8.55
C HIS A 145 8.83 1.84 9.54
N LEU A 146 8.88 0.54 9.24
CA LEU A 146 8.42 -0.53 10.11
C LEU A 146 9.11 -0.44 11.48
N HIS A 147 8.38 -0.67 12.56
CA HIS A 147 8.86 -0.61 13.94
C HIS A 147 9.42 0.74 14.43
N HIS A 148 9.29 1.84 13.69
CA HIS A 148 9.68 3.17 14.18
C HIS A 148 8.74 3.75 15.26
N GLY A 149 7.64 3.06 15.57
CA GLY A 149 6.75 3.38 16.69
C GLY A 149 5.58 4.31 16.31
N LYS A 150 5.10 4.29 15.06
CA LYS A 150 3.91 5.06 14.61
C LYS A 150 2.67 4.73 15.42
N THR A 151 2.27 3.46 15.43
CA THR A 151 1.11 2.97 16.19
C THR A 151 1.27 3.20 17.70
N ALA A 152 2.49 3.02 18.26
CA ALA A 152 2.74 3.33 19.66
C ALA A 152 2.62 4.84 19.96
N PHE A 153 3.00 5.70 19.00
CA PHE A 153 2.79 7.15 19.12
C PHE A 153 1.31 7.51 19.04
N MET A 154 0.56 6.86 18.14
CA MET A 154 -0.90 7.00 18.08
C MET A 154 -1.56 6.55 19.38
N ASP A 155 -1.14 5.41 19.95
CA ASP A 155 -1.62 4.92 21.25
C ASP A 155 -1.43 5.94 22.38
N SER A 156 -0.31 6.68 22.38
CA SER A 156 -0.08 7.74 23.39
C SER A 156 -1.04 8.92 23.23
N LEU A 157 -1.46 9.27 22.01
CA LEU A 157 -2.50 10.29 21.75
C LEU A 157 -3.90 9.79 22.17
N VAL A 158 -4.21 8.53 21.86
CA VAL A 158 -5.48 7.89 22.24
C VAL A 158 -5.62 7.79 23.76
N MET A 159 -4.55 7.43 24.49
CA MET A 159 -4.58 7.37 25.96
C MET A 159 -4.85 8.73 26.63
N GLN A 160 -4.52 9.84 25.99
CA GLN A 160 -4.82 11.18 26.50
C GLN A 160 -6.29 11.62 26.24
N THR A 161 -6.96 11.00 25.29
CA THR A 161 -8.32 11.40 24.88
C THR A 161 -9.38 10.42 25.31
N HIS A 162 -9.04 9.14 25.51
CA HIS A 162 -9.96 8.06 25.84
C HIS A 162 -9.72 7.50 27.23
N ASP A 163 -10.78 7.22 27.97
CA ASP A 163 -10.73 6.54 29.25
C ASP A 163 -10.61 5.02 29.04
N LEU A 164 -9.38 4.54 28.99
CA LEU A 164 -9.06 3.13 28.77
C LEU A 164 -8.68 2.39 30.06
N ALA A 165 -8.70 3.08 31.23
CA ALA A 165 -8.20 2.53 32.49
C ALA A 165 -8.91 1.23 32.91
N GLU A 166 -10.24 1.18 32.85
CA GLU A 166 -11.03 -0.02 33.21
C GLU A 166 -10.79 -1.21 32.26
N ARG A 167 -10.46 -0.94 30.99
CA ARG A 167 -10.21 -1.97 29.97
C ARG A 167 -8.78 -2.52 30.05
N LEU A 168 -7.85 -1.67 30.38
CA LEU A 168 -6.45 -2.07 30.65
C LEU A 168 -6.37 -2.99 31.86
N ASP A 169 -7.06 -2.66 32.97
CA ASP A 169 -7.05 -3.47 34.21
C ASP A 169 -7.63 -4.87 34.02
N LYS A 170 -8.71 -5.02 33.24
CA LYS A 170 -9.33 -6.32 32.95
C LYS A 170 -8.48 -7.20 32.02
N ARG A 171 -7.68 -6.62 31.11
CA ARG A 171 -6.76 -7.34 30.20
C ARG A 171 -5.37 -7.58 30.78
N ILE A 172 -4.84 -6.64 31.58
CA ILE A 172 -3.51 -6.69 32.22
C ILE A 172 -3.39 -7.86 33.20
N GLY A 173 -4.48 -8.45 33.68
CA GLY A 173 -4.46 -9.66 34.53
C GLY A 173 -3.81 -10.90 33.88
N LYS A 174 -3.62 -10.93 32.55
CA LYS A 174 -3.07 -12.11 31.85
C LYS A 174 -1.72 -11.87 31.12
N ARG A 175 -1.39 -10.64 30.67
CA ARG A 175 -0.06 -10.32 30.05
C ARG A 175 0.27 -8.83 30.27
N LYS A 176 1.13 -8.52 31.24
CA LYS A 176 1.50 -7.14 31.66
C LYS A 176 2.32 -6.33 30.64
N ASP A 177 2.81 -6.92 29.57
CA ASP A 177 3.77 -6.31 28.62
C ASP A 177 3.20 -6.07 27.21
N GLU A 178 1.92 -6.28 26.97
CA GLU A 178 1.34 -6.15 25.63
C GLU A 178 1.02 -4.68 25.30
N GLN A 179 1.57 -4.17 24.19
CA GLN A 179 1.26 -2.84 23.66
C GLN A 179 -0.23 -2.76 23.30
N LEU A 180 -0.87 -1.59 23.48
CA LEU A 180 -2.29 -1.38 23.26
C LEU A 180 -2.70 -1.63 21.81
N ARG A 181 -1.89 -1.16 20.83
CA ARG A 181 -2.14 -1.25 19.37
C ARG A 181 -3.59 -0.94 19.04
N TYR A 182 -4.02 0.26 19.39
CA TYR A 182 -5.44 0.64 19.29
C TYR A 182 -5.91 0.67 17.83
N THR A 183 -5.06 1.13 16.92
CA THR A 183 -5.35 1.25 15.49
C THR A 183 -5.22 -0.05 14.71
N ASP A 184 -4.53 -1.06 15.24
CA ASP A 184 -4.43 -2.39 14.63
C ASP A 184 -5.69 -3.19 14.96
N ILE A 185 -6.70 -3.15 14.09
CA ILE A 185 -7.99 -3.80 14.30
C ILE A 185 -8.08 -5.21 13.71
N HIS A 186 -7.39 -5.45 12.61
CA HIS A 186 -7.40 -6.72 11.90
C HIS A 186 -6.66 -7.81 12.70
N PHE A 187 -7.20 -9.04 12.74
CA PHE A 187 -6.54 -10.11 13.52
C PHE A 187 -5.13 -10.42 13.02
N VAL A 188 -4.92 -10.43 11.70
CA VAL A 188 -3.59 -10.65 11.11
C VAL A 188 -2.57 -9.59 11.51
N GLU A 189 -2.99 -8.31 11.66
CA GLU A 189 -2.14 -7.23 12.15
C GLU A 189 -1.63 -7.49 13.58
N ARG A 190 -2.52 -8.00 14.42
CA ARG A 190 -2.20 -8.31 15.82
C ARG A 190 -1.33 -9.56 15.96
N GLU A 191 -1.61 -10.58 15.18
CA GLU A 191 -0.84 -11.84 15.17
C GLU A 191 0.59 -11.59 14.68
N ARG A 192 0.74 -10.89 13.56
CA ARG A 192 2.05 -10.60 12.94
C ARG A 192 2.78 -9.43 13.57
N GLY A 193 2.10 -8.59 14.33
CA GLY A 193 2.67 -7.37 14.89
C GLY A 193 3.01 -6.29 13.85
N VAL A 194 2.36 -6.29 12.68
CA VAL A 194 2.57 -5.37 11.57
C VAL A 194 1.25 -4.79 11.13
N SER A 195 1.15 -3.46 11.05
CA SER A 195 -0.02 -2.77 10.49
C SER A 195 -0.10 -3.01 8.99
N ILE A 196 -1.28 -3.41 8.49
CA ILE A 196 -1.54 -3.76 7.10
C ILE A 196 -2.36 -2.67 6.41
N LYS A 197 -3.40 -2.18 7.09
CA LYS A 197 -4.32 -1.15 6.56
C LYS A 197 -4.14 0.18 7.28
N SER A 198 -4.35 1.26 6.58
CA SER A 198 -4.37 2.59 7.19
C SER A 198 -5.63 2.77 8.04
N ALA A 199 -5.47 3.33 9.24
CA ALA A 199 -6.52 3.47 10.23
C ALA A 199 -6.78 4.96 10.53
N PRO A 200 -7.98 5.51 10.21
CA PRO A 200 -8.33 6.89 10.48
C PRO A 200 -8.86 7.04 11.92
N MET A 201 -8.55 8.17 12.54
CA MET A 201 -9.05 8.53 13.84
C MET A 201 -9.15 10.05 14.00
N SER A 202 -10.22 10.53 14.64
CA SER A 202 -10.47 11.95 14.88
C SER A 202 -10.40 12.24 16.38
N LEU A 203 -9.46 13.07 16.79
CA LEU A 203 -9.17 13.36 18.20
C LEU A 203 -9.27 14.85 18.50
N VAL A 204 -9.81 15.21 19.65
CA VAL A 204 -9.75 16.59 20.16
C VAL A 204 -8.54 16.72 21.07
N LEU A 205 -7.54 17.49 20.62
CA LEU A 205 -6.29 17.70 21.34
C LEU A 205 -6.13 19.17 21.70
N GLN A 206 -5.48 19.44 22.84
CA GLN A 206 -5.20 20.79 23.31
C GLN A 206 -3.73 21.13 23.09
N GLY A 207 -3.47 22.35 22.64
CA GLY A 207 -2.13 22.92 22.57
C GLY A 207 -1.68 23.52 23.90
N THR A 208 -0.42 23.94 23.98
CA THR A 208 0.19 24.51 25.19
C THR A 208 -0.51 25.77 25.73
N ARG A 209 -1.34 26.41 24.88
CA ARG A 209 -2.16 27.60 25.26
C ARG A 209 -3.58 27.22 25.72
N GLY A 210 -3.90 25.93 25.85
CA GLY A 210 -5.23 25.45 26.22
C GLY A 210 -6.28 25.54 25.13
N LYS A 211 -5.92 25.90 23.87
CA LYS A 211 -6.84 25.92 22.73
C LYS A 211 -7.02 24.50 22.18
N SER A 212 -8.28 24.09 22.03
CA SER A 212 -8.62 22.78 21.47
C SER A 212 -8.64 22.84 19.95
N HIS A 213 -8.16 21.77 19.32
CA HIS A 213 -8.17 21.56 17.88
C HIS A 213 -8.68 20.16 17.57
N LEU A 214 -9.37 20.02 16.44
CA LEU A 214 -9.74 18.72 15.89
C LEU A 214 -8.60 18.18 15.03
N PHE A 215 -8.09 17.03 15.40
CA PHE A 215 -7.06 16.32 14.67
C PHE A 215 -7.64 15.08 14.00
N ASN A 216 -7.71 15.10 12.70
CA ASN A 216 -7.98 13.92 11.89
C ASN A 216 -6.63 13.28 11.57
N ILE A 217 -6.36 12.10 12.12
CA ILE A 217 -5.08 11.40 12.05
C ILE A 217 -5.27 10.07 11.34
N ILE A 218 -4.46 9.78 10.33
CA ILE A 218 -4.37 8.44 9.73
C ILE A 218 -3.07 7.79 10.18
N ASP A 219 -3.17 6.67 10.90
CA ASP A 219 -2.02 5.80 11.16
C ASP A 219 -1.78 4.94 9.91
N THR A 220 -0.56 5.01 9.34
CA THR A 220 -0.22 4.31 8.10
C THR A 220 0.69 3.11 8.36
N PRO A 221 0.58 2.04 7.54
CA PRO A 221 1.51 0.92 7.59
C PRO A 221 2.96 1.36 7.38
N GLY A 222 3.89 0.68 8.05
CA GLY A 222 5.32 0.97 7.94
C GLY A 222 6.09 0.01 7.05
N HIS A 223 5.49 -1.10 6.65
CA HIS A 223 6.12 -2.11 5.82
C HIS A 223 6.12 -1.68 4.35
N VAL A 224 7.22 -1.94 3.64
CA VAL A 224 7.42 -1.55 2.23
C VAL A 224 6.36 -2.11 1.27
N ASN A 225 5.76 -3.25 1.59
CA ASN A 225 4.74 -3.86 0.74
C ASN A 225 3.38 -3.12 0.79
N PHE A 226 3.13 -2.29 1.80
CA PHE A 226 1.87 -1.55 1.99
C PHE A 226 2.00 -0.04 1.72
N VAL A 227 2.90 0.35 0.84
CA VAL A 227 3.09 1.77 0.44
C VAL A 227 1.87 2.32 -0.31
N ASP A 228 1.06 1.48 -0.92
CA ASP A 228 -0.21 1.82 -1.54
C ASP A 228 -1.20 2.44 -0.53
N GLU A 229 -1.26 1.90 0.68
CA GLU A 229 -2.05 2.45 1.79
C GLU A 229 -1.56 3.84 2.21
N VAL A 230 -0.24 4.05 2.21
CA VAL A 230 0.37 5.36 2.49
C VAL A 230 0.01 6.37 1.41
N ALA A 231 0.03 5.96 0.13
CA ALA A 231 -0.34 6.81 -0.99
C ALA A 231 -1.82 7.24 -0.92
N ALA A 232 -2.72 6.30 -0.57
CA ALA A 232 -4.14 6.59 -0.37
C ALA A 232 -4.36 7.58 0.80
N ALA A 233 -3.64 7.42 1.92
CA ALA A 233 -3.70 8.32 3.05
C ALA A 233 -3.20 9.73 2.69
N PHE A 234 -2.10 9.85 1.95
CA PHE A 234 -1.51 11.15 1.57
C PHE A 234 -2.42 11.98 0.66
N ARG A 235 -3.36 11.36 -0.04
CA ARG A 235 -4.36 12.05 -0.85
C ARG A 235 -5.40 12.79 -0.01
N LEU A 236 -5.63 12.38 1.25
CA LEU A 236 -6.65 12.94 2.14
C LEU A 236 -6.11 13.97 3.12
N VAL A 237 -4.78 14.01 3.32
CA VAL A 237 -4.16 14.82 4.38
C VAL A 237 -3.59 16.14 3.86
N ASP A 238 -3.45 17.10 4.78
CA ASP A 238 -2.87 18.41 4.51
C ASP A 238 -1.39 18.52 4.93
N GLY A 239 -0.90 17.53 5.70
CA GLY A 239 0.51 17.43 6.09
C GLY A 239 0.87 16.04 6.62
N VAL A 240 2.16 15.76 6.69
CA VAL A 240 2.71 14.46 7.09
C VAL A 240 3.61 14.62 8.31
N VAL A 241 3.37 13.80 9.32
CA VAL A 241 4.23 13.63 10.49
C VAL A 241 5.11 12.42 10.26
N LEU A 242 6.39 12.65 10.01
CA LEU A 242 7.38 11.60 9.80
C LEU A 242 7.91 11.13 11.15
N ILE A 243 7.78 9.84 11.45
CA ILE A 243 8.31 9.22 12.68
C ILE A 243 9.55 8.40 12.34
N VAL A 244 10.68 8.76 12.93
CA VAL A 244 11.99 8.14 12.70
C VAL A 244 12.57 7.66 14.01
N ASP A 245 13.03 6.40 14.05
CA ASP A 245 13.78 5.83 15.16
C ASP A 245 15.17 6.46 15.23
N VAL A 246 15.58 6.88 16.42
CA VAL A 246 16.86 7.55 16.64
C VAL A 246 18.07 6.64 16.39
N VAL A 247 17.94 5.33 16.57
CA VAL A 247 19.04 4.36 16.39
C VAL A 247 19.19 3.99 14.92
N GLU A 248 18.08 3.59 14.29
CA GLU A 248 18.07 3.10 12.92
C GLU A 248 18.20 4.23 11.87
N GLY A 249 17.74 5.46 12.22
CA GLY A 249 17.82 6.60 11.33
C GLY A 249 16.90 6.47 10.09
N VAL A 250 17.33 7.03 8.97
CA VAL A 250 16.56 7.03 7.72
C VAL A 250 16.76 5.72 6.96
N GLN A 251 15.70 4.94 6.85
CA GLN A 251 15.68 3.69 6.09
C GLN A 251 15.10 3.92 4.67
N VAL A 252 15.22 2.95 3.77
CA VAL A 252 14.78 3.07 2.37
C VAL A 252 13.30 3.40 2.25
N ASN A 253 12.43 2.77 3.06
CA ASN A 253 11.01 3.13 3.07
C ASN A 253 10.78 4.57 3.53
N THR A 254 11.55 5.04 4.53
CA THR A 254 11.52 6.44 4.98
C THR A 254 11.93 7.39 3.84
N GLU A 255 12.99 7.04 3.09
CA GLU A 255 13.41 7.81 1.91
C GLU A 255 12.28 7.92 0.87
N GLN A 256 11.58 6.81 0.59
CA GLN A 256 10.45 6.81 -0.36
C GLN A 256 9.28 7.66 0.13
N ILE A 257 8.92 7.53 1.40
CA ILE A 257 7.85 8.33 2.03
C ILE A 257 8.18 9.83 1.93
N ILE A 258 9.43 10.23 2.23
CA ILE A 258 9.87 11.63 2.11
C ILE A 258 9.78 12.09 0.66
N LYS A 259 10.30 11.31 -0.29
CA LYS A 259 10.22 11.62 -1.72
C LYS A 259 8.77 11.83 -2.16
N TYR A 260 7.89 10.93 -1.78
CA TYR A 260 6.48 11.01 -2.13
C TYR A 260 5.81 12.26 -1.52
N ALA A 261 5.99 12.51 -0.23
CA ALA A 261 5.43 13.69 0.43
C ALA A 261 5.94 15.00 -0.21
N VAL A 262 7.24 15.05 -0.55
CA VAL A 262 7.85 16.22 -1.19
C VAL A 262 7.34 16.43 -2.62
N LEU A 263 7.20 15.37 -3.42
CA LEU A 263 6.63 15.41 -4.78
C LEU A 263 5.14 15.76 -4.76
N GLU A 264 4.42 15.29 -3.73
CA GLU A 264 3.01 15.66 -3.49
C GLU A 264 2.85 17.03 -2.86
N ASP A 265 3.94 17.79 -2.68
CA ASP A 265 3.96 19.14 -2.09
C ASP A 265 3.38 19.23 -0.68
N LEU A 266 3.38 18.11 0.08
CA LEU A 266 2.87 18.08 1.45
C LEU A 266 3.90 18.64 2.42
N PRO A 267 3.50 19.50 3.39
CA PRO A 267 4.34 19.90 4.50
C PRO A 267 4.75 18.71 5.36
N LEU A 268 6.03 18.67 5.74
CA LEU A 268 6.60 17.62 6.59
C LEU A 268 6.91 18.19 7.98
N THR A 269 6.59 17.42 9.02
CA THR A 269 7.10 17.59 10.38
C THR A 269 7.77 16.30 10.82
N LEU A 270 8.75 16.36 11.70
CA LEU A 270 9.56 15.22 12.13
C LEU A 270 9.38 14.93 13.61
N VAL A 271 9.15 13.68 13.94
CA VAL A 271 9.21 13.15 15.32
C VAL A 271 10.37 12.15 15.39
N VAL A 272 11.42 12.51 16.15
CA VAL A 272 12.52 11.60 16.45
C VAL A 272 12.10 10.78 17.66
N ASN A 273 11.80 9.50 17.42
CA ASN A 273 11.20 8.60 18.41
C ASN A 273 12.23 7.65 19.04
N LYS A 274 11.84 7.00 20.12
CA LYS A 274 12.64 6.01 20.87
C LYS A 274 13.94 6.58 21.44
N MET A 275 13.86 7.76 22.02
CA MET A 275 15.00 8.43 22.67
C MET A 275 15.62 7.61 23.82
N ASP A 276 14.86 6.74 24.46
CA ASP A 276 15.30 5.79 25.49
C ASP A 276 16.39 4.83 25.01
N ARG A 277 16.36 4.44 23.73
CA ARG A 277 17.36 3.55 23.13
C ARG A 277 18.78 4.14 23.14
N LEU A 278 18.91 5.49 23.11
CA LEU A 278 20.22 6.15 23.26
C LEU A 278 20.84 5.89 24.62
N ILE A 279 20.00 5.81 25.67
CA ILE A 279 20.42 5.69 27.07
C ILE A 279 20.56 4.23 27.46
N LEU A 280 19.53 3.43 27.22
CA LEU A 280 19.41 2.06 27.67
C LEU A 280 20.12 1.05 26.78
N GLU A 281 20.03 1.21 25.46
CA GLU A 281 20.56 0.27 24.48
C GLU A 281 21.98 0.65 24.04
N LEU A 282 22.15 1.84 23.43
CA LEU A 282 23.45 2.31 22.93
C LEU A 282 24.38 2.82 24.04
N LYS A 283 23.82 3.20 25.20
CA LYS A 283 24.57 3.74 26.36
C LYS A 283 25.51 4.89 25.95
N LEU A 284 25.10 5.75 25.06
CA LEU A 284 25.89 6.87 24.58
C LEU A 284 25.98 7.96 25.63
N PRO A 285 27.14 8.62 25.81
CA PRO A 285 27.21 9.81 26.61
C PRO A 285 26.37 10.95 26.05
N PRO A 286 25.84 11.89 26.82
CA PRO A 286 24.94 12.94 26.38
C PRO A 286 25.44 13.78 25.19
N THR A 287 26.77 13.97 25.11
CA THR A 287 27.41 14.69 23.98
C THR A 287 27.31 13.95 22.67
N ASP A 288 27.51 12.63 22.68
CA ASP A 288 27.45 11.78 21.48
C ASP A 288 26.00 11.53 21.07
N ALA A 289 25.09 11.40 22.05
CA ALA A 289 23.66 11.37 21.81
C ALA A 289 23.17 12.61 21.07
N TYR A 290 23.66 13.82 21.40
CA TYR A 290 23.34 15.04 20.65
C TYR A 290 23.78 14.96 19.19
N PHE A 291 24.99 14.46 18.93
CA PHE A 291 25.47 14.32 17.57
C PHE A 291 24.67 13.30 16.76
N LYS A 292 24.23 12.19 17.40
CA LYS A 292 23.37 11.21 16.78
C LYS A 292 22.01 11.82 16.38
N LEU A 293 21.38 12.59 17.28
CA LEU A 293 20.14 13.31 16.99
C LEU A 293 20.30 14.31 15.83
N LYS A 294 21.40 15.09 15.86
CA LYS A 294 21.72 16.04 14.79
C LYS A 294 21.90 15.32 13.45
N HIS A 295 22.57 14.15 13.46
CA HIS A 295 22.79 13.34 12.25
C HIS A 295 21.47 12.86 11.64
N VAL A 296 20.55 12.31 12.44
CA VAL A 296 19.24 11.85 11.95
C VAL A 296 18.45 13.00 11.30
N VAL A 297 18.42 14.19 11.91
CA VAL A 297 17.74 15.36 11.34
C VAL A 297 18.38 15.79 10.01
N GLU A 298 19.72 15.77 9.91
CA GLU A 298 20.44 16.14 8.67
C GLU A 298 20.31 15.06 7.59
N GLU A 299 20.20 13.78 7.93
CA GLU A 299 19.89 12.71 6.96
C GLU A 299 18.54 12.97 6.29
N VAL A 300 17.48 13.27 7.07
CA VAL A 300 16.15 13.62 6.54
C VAL A 300 16.24 14.83 5.60
N ASN A 301 16.93 15.89 6.02
CA ASN A 301 17.13 17.09 5.20
C ASN A 301 17.88 16.78 3.89
N THR A 302 18.86 15.88 3.94
CA THR A 302 19.61 15.45 2.74
C THR A 302 18.71 14.75 1.73
N VAL A 303 17.75 13.94 2.18
CA VAL A 303 16.79 13.30 1.27
C VAL A 303 15.84 14.33 0.65
N ILE A 304 15.37 15.31 1.45
CA ILE A 304 14.52 16.42 0.94
C ILE A 304 15.26 17.22 -0.14
N GLU A 305 16.52 17.59 0.11
CA GLU A 305 17.37 18.36 -0.83
C GLU A 305 17.61 17.59 -2.13
N ARG A 306 17.88 16.27 -2.03
CA ARG A 306 18.09 15.41 -3.22
C ARG A 306 16.82 15.27 -4.05
N THR A 307 15.64 15.32 -3.42
CA THR A 307 14.35 15.17 -4.12
C THR A 307 13.98 16.42 -4.92
N LEU A 308 14.18 17.61 -4.36
CA LEU A 308 13.93 18.91 -5.00
C LEU A 308 15.14 19.83 -4.80
N PRO A 309 16.14 19.75 -5.68
CA PRO A 309 17.30 20.63 -5.60
C PRO A 309 16.93 22.13 -5.68
N GLY A 310 17.45 22.92 -4.76
CA GLY A 310 17.21 24.37 -4.67
C GLY A 310 15.97 24.81 -3.90
N GLN A 311 15.13 23.91 -3.43
CA GLN A 311 14.01 24.23 -2.52
C GLN A 311 14.24 23.73 -1.09
N GLY A 312 15.35 23.05 -0.81
CA GLY A 312 15.64 22.41 0.47
C GLY A 312 15.61 23.39 1.65
N GLU A 313 16.04 24.64 1.49
CA GLU A 313 16.03 25.65 2.57
C GLU A 313 14.61 25.99 3.06
N LYS A 314 13.64 26.08 2.15
CA LYS A 314 12.24 26.38 2.51
C LYS A 314 11.60 25.23 3.30
N ARG A 315 11.96 24.00 2.98
CA ARG A 315 11.41 22.77 3.56
C ARG A 315 12.29 22.17 4.63
N ARG A 316 13.41 22.83 4.97
CA ARG A 316 14.38 22.34 5.96
C ARG A 316 13.73 22.12 7.32
N LEU A 317 13.89 20.91 7.83
CA LEU A 317 13.50 20.53 9.19
C LEU A 317 14.61 20.92 10.16
N SER A 318 14.24 21.64 11.22
CA SER A 318 15.15 22.02 12.28
C SER A 318 14.38 22.19 13.60
N PRO A 319 14.90 21.66 14.70
CA PRO A 319 14.28 21.89 16.02
C PRO A 319 14.11 23.37 16.35
N GLU A 320 15.01 24.25 15.89
CA GLU A 320 14.94 25.70 16.08
C GLU A 320 13.72 26.33 15.42
N LYS A 321 13.27 25.78 14.26
CA LYS A 321 12.08 26.22 13.56
C LYS A 321 10.79 25.73 14.23
N GLY A 322 10.88 24.79 15.18
CA GLY A 322 9.73 24.18 15.85
C GLY A 322 9.02 23.09 15.07
N ASN A 323 9.58 22.60 13.95
CA ASN A 323 9.01 21.53 13.10
C ASN A 323 9.61 20.14 13.38
N VAL A 324 10.36 20.00 14.47
CA VAL A 324 10.93 18.75 14.96
C VAL A 324 10.57 18.54 16.42
N ALA A 325 10.03 17.37 16.74
CA ALA A 325 9.75 16.93 18.09
C ALA A 325 10.62 15.71 18.46
N PHE A 326 10.85 15.52 19.74
CA PHE A 326 11.56 14.39 20.31
C PHE A 326 10.60 13.58 21.17
N ALA A 327 10.57 12.27 20.99
CA ALA A 327 9.58 11.41 21.64
C ALA A 327 10.16 10.07 22.11
N CYS A 328 9.45 9.48 23.07
CA CYS A 328 9.54 8.08 23.42
C CYS A 328 8.12 7.53 23.59
N SER A 329 7.61 6.93 22.54
CA SER A 329 6.22 6.44 22.51
C SER A 329 5.97 5.34 23.54
N ASP A 330 6.93 4.46 23.82
CA ASP A 330 6.79 3.39 24.82
C ASP A 330 6.63 3.94 26.26
N MET A 331 7.16 5.13 26.52
CA MET A 331 7.10 5.81 27.83
C MET A 331 6.12 7.00 27.84
N ASN A 332 5.31 7.18 26.80
CA ASN A 332 4.26 8.20 26.65
C ASN A 332 4.71 9.64 26.83
N TRP A 333 5.83 10.05 26.25
CA TRP A 333 6.23 11.44 26.27
C TRP A 333 6.71 11.95 24.92
N CYS A 334 6.45 13.21 24.68
CA CYS A 334 6.90 13.94 23.51
C CYS A 334 7.08 15.41 23.87
N PHE A 335 8.15 16.03 23.37
CA PHE A 335 8.37 17.46 23.52
C PHE A 335 8.95 18.10 22.26
N THR A 336 8.70 19.38 22.10
CA THR A 336 9.39 20.27 21.19
C THR A 336 10.31 21.20 22.00
N LEU A 337 11.23 21.90 21.33
CA LEU A 337 12.05 22.89 22.06
C LEU A 337 11.21 23.99 22.71
N GLN A 338 10.08 24.36 22.08
CA GLN A 338 9.16 25.36 22.62
C GLN A 338 8.43 24.86 23.88
N SER A 339 7.90 23.63 23.86
CA SER A 339 7.23 23.05 25.03
C SER A 339 8.21 22.83 26.19
N PHE A 340 9.44 22.40 25.87
CA PHE A 340 10.48 22.23 26.87
C PHE A 340 10.94 23.56 27.47
N ALA A 341 11.06 24.60 26.65
CA ALA A 341 11.35 25.96 27.11
C ALA A 341 10.24 26.51 28.01
N LYS A 342 8.98 26.17 27.73
CA LYS A 342 7.84 26.53 28.58
C LYS A 342 7.93 25.89 29.95
N MET A 343 8.31 24.61 30.06
CA MET A 343 8.53 23.94 31.36
C MET A 343 9.55 24.69 32.24
N TYR A 344 10.63 25.21 31.60
CA TYR A 344 11.60 26.08 32.32
C TYR A 344 11.02 27.43 32.67
N ALA A 345 10.25 28.07 31.81
CA ALA A 345 9.60 29.34 32.05
C ALA A 345 8.58 29.28 33.20
N ASP A 346 7.83 28.17 33.29
CA ASP A 346 6.86 27.94 34.38
C ASP A 346 7.57 27.80 35.73
N THR A 347 8.82 27.27 35.74
CA THR A 347 9.64 27.16 36.95
C THR A 347 10.42 28.43 37.27
N TYR A 348 10.96 29.10 36.22
CA TYR A 348 11.79 30.33 36.33
C TYR A 348 11.10 31.46 35.54
N ARG A 349 10.40 32.34 36.25
CA ARG A 349 9.49 33.38 35.71
C ARG A 349 10.12 34.43 34.76
N ASP A 350 11.45 34.50 34.66
CA ASP A 350 12.18 35.55 33.89
C ASP A 350 12.67 35.06 32.52
N ILE A 351 12.16 33.93 31.98
CA ILE A 351 12.67 33.36 30.73
C ILE A 351 11.67 33.63 29.61
N ASP A 352 12.13 34.28 28.54
CA ASP A 352 11.38 34.35 27.27
C ASP A 352 11.45 32.97 26.54
N ILE A 353 10.28 32.37 26.39
CA ILE A 353 10.13 30.99 25.82
C ILE A 353 10.69 30.92 24.39
N SER A 354 10.39 31.95 23.56
CA SER A 354 10.76 31.97 22.15
C SER A 354 12.28 32.12 21.95
N GLU A 355 12.88 33.06 22.67
CA GLU A 355 14.34 33.26 22.60
C GLU A 355 15.12 32.06 23.20
N PHE A 356 14.61 31.47 24.28
CA PHE A 356 15.27 30.34 24.92
C PHE A 356 15.20 29.10 24.05
N ALA A 357 14.03 28.81 23.46
CA ALA A 357 13.86 27.65 22.57
C ALA A 357 14.86 27.68 21.40
N VAL A 358 15.04 28.81 20.74
CA VAL A 358 16.02 28.95 19.63
C VAL A 358 17.47 28.73 20.11
N ARG A 359 17.78 29.11 21.36
CA ARG A 359 19.13 28.93 21.92
C ARG A 359 19.40 27.51 22.46
N LEU A 360 18.39 26.66 22.58
CA LEU A 360 18.57 25.27 23.04
C LEU A 360 19.22 24.36 22.00
N TRP A 361 19.15 24.66 20.70
CA TRP A 361 19.70 23.82 19.64
C TRP A 361 20.87 24.48 18.92
N GLY A 362 21.72 23.70 18.31
CA GLY A 362 22.85 24.17 17.51
C GLY A 362 24.17 24.18 18.30
N ASP A 363 25.15 24.87 17.75
CA ASP A 363 26.48 24.99 18.37
C ASP A 363 26.54 26.22 19.32
N ILE A 364 25.62 26.23 20.28
CA ILE A 364 25.55 27.23 21.36
C ILE A 364 25.96 26.57 22.65
N PHE A 365 26.83 27.23 23.39
CA PHE A 365 27.38 26.74 24.65
C PHE A 365 26.89 27.59 25.80
N PHE A 366 26.61 26.96 26.92
CA PHE A 366 26.26 27.62 28.18
C PHE A 366 27.42 27.56 29.16
N ASN A 367 27.78 28.71 29.71
CA ASN A 367 28.74 28.79 30.77
C ASN A 367 28.02 28.94 32.12
N PRO A 368 28.05 27.91 33.02
CA PRO A 368 27.33 27.93 34.28
C PRO A 368 27.81 29.04 35.24
N LYS A 369 29.10 29.44 35.16
CA LYS A 369 29.67 30.47 36.05
C LYS A 369 29.19 31.87 35.66
N SER A 370 29.19 32.21 34.36
CA SER A 370 28.81 33.55 33.90
C SER A 370 27.32 33.63 33.52
N ARG A 371 26.58 32.54 33.51
CA ARG A 371 25.18 32.38 33.05
C ARG A 371 24.92 33.01 31.71
N LYS A 372 25.89 32.96 30.78
CA LYS A 372 25.80 33.51 29.44
C LYS A 372 25.87 32.44 28.36
N PHE A 373 25.13 32.66 27.25
CA PHE A 373 25.23 31.86 26.05
C PHE A 373 26.34 32.36 25.14
N THR A 374 27.16 31.43 24.60
CA THR A 374 28.28 31.76 23.71
C THR A 374 28.27 30.83 22.51
N ARG A 375 28.67 31.33 21.32
CA ARG A 375 28.84 30.51 20.11
C ARG A 375 30.21 29.85 20.02
N LYS A 376 31.17 30.25 20.80
CA LYS A 376 32.53 29.65 20.87
C LYS A 376 32.68 28.96 22.23
N GLY A 377 33.06 27.69 22.24
CA GLY A 377 33.45 26.96 23.45
C GLY A 377 34.78 27.50 23.97
N VAL A 378 34.79 28.51 24.81
CA VAL A 378 35.97 29.22 25.29
C VAL A 378 36.68 28.50 26.48
N GLU A 379 36.00 27.54 27.13
CA GLU A 379 36.54 26.77 28.25
C GLU A 379 36.28 25.29 28.08
N GLU A 380 37.20 24.43 28.54
CA GLU A 380 37.09 22.95 28.55
C GLU A 380 35.83 22.38 29.25
N ARG A 381 35.12 23.21 29.99
CA ARG A 381 33.90 22.87 30.77
C ARG A 381 32.59 23.43 30.18
N SER A 382 32.63 24.13 29.07
CA SER A 382 31.40 24.64 28.44
C SER A 382 30.68 23.52 27.68
N LYS A 383 29.47 23.12 28.11
CA LYS A 383 28.64 22.13 27.46
C LYS A 383 27.67 22.81 26.48
N ARG A 384 27.30 22.10 25.41
CA ARG A 384 26.23 22.58 24.53
C ARG A 384 24.92 22.77 25.31
N THR A 385 24.14 23.75 24.93
CA THR A 385 22.87 24.09 25.59
C THR A 385 21.90 22.91 25.60
N PHE A 386 21.70 22.23 24.47
CA PHE A 386 20.83 21.07 24.41
C PHE A 386 21.29 19.92 25.33
N VAL A 387 22.60 19.68 25.39
CA VAL A 387 23.17 18.67 26.30
C VAL A 387 22.91 19.04 27.75
N HIS A 388 23.19 20.28 28.15
CA HIS A 388 23.10 20.73 29.53
C HIS A 388 21.64 20.84 30.02
N PHE A 389 20.75 21.44 29.24
CA PHE A 389 19.38 21.72 29.67
C PHE A 389 18.38 20.60 29.32
N VAL A 390 18.62 19.79 28.30
CA VAL A 390 17.68 18.75 27.85
C VAL A 390 18.20 17.35 28.17
N LEU A 391 19.34 16.95 27.58
CA LEU A 391 19.81 15.57 27.71
C LEU A 391 20.27 15.21 29.15
N GLU A 392 21.05 16.04 29.80
CA GLU A 392 21.54 15.74 31.17
C GLU A 392 20.39 15.53 32.19
N PRO A 393 19.34 16.38 32.24
CA PRO A 393 18.17 16.10 33.06
C PRO A 393 17.47 14.77 32.71
N ILE A 394 17.27 14.46 31.45
CA ILE A 394 16.65 13.18 31.01
C ILE A 394 17.50 12.00 31.47
N TYR A 395 18.81 12.02 31.21
CA TYR A 395 19.75 11.00 31.64
C TYR A 395 19.77 10.80 33.18
N LYS A 396 19.68 11.90 33.96
CA LYS A 396 19.54 11.83 35.40
C LYS A 396 18.25 11.16 35.84
N ILE A 397 17.10 11.52 35.25
CA ILE A 397 15.80 10.87 35.52
C ILE A 397 15.91 9.38 35.31
N PHE A 398 16.44 8.93 34.15
CA PHE A 398 16.62 7.52 33.85
C PHE A 398 17.57 6.83 34.87
N SER A 399 18.73 7.45 35.16
CA SER A 399 19.72 6.87 36.07
C SER A 399 19.16 6.74 37.47
N HIS A 400 18.58 7.81 38.04
CA HIS A 400 18.03 7.81 39.38
C HIS A 400 16.86 6.84 39.54
N THR A 401 15.93 6.80 38.56
CA THR A 401 14.77 5.91 38.60
C THR A 401 15.18 4.43 38.61
N ILE A 402 16.29 4.07 37.94
CA ILE A 402 16.73 2.68 37.80
C ILE A 402 17.65 2.28 38.96
N SER A 403 18.48 3.17 39.50
CA SER A 403 19.55 2.83 40.43
C SER A 403 19.27 3.16 41.88
N GLU A 404 18.35 4.06 42.20
CA GLU A 404 18.11 4.50 43.61
C GLU A 404 17.14 3.60 44.39
N SER A 405 17.24 3.64 45.69
CA SER A 405 16.25 3.01 46.55
C SER A 405 14.90 3.77 46.51
N PRO A 406 13.76 3.12 46.83
CA PRO A 406 12.46 3.79 46.78
C PRO A 406 12.33 5.02 47.69
N GLU A 407 13.12 5.06 48.80
CA GLU A 407 13.11 6.17 49.75
C GLU A 407 13.89 7.36 49.21
N ASP A 408 15.11 7.14 48.71
CA ASP A 408 15.98 8.17 48.12
C ASP A 408 15.35 8.72 46.83
N LEU A 409 14.78 7.83 46.02
CA LEU A 409 14.05 8.19 44.78
C LEU A 409 12.88 9.14 45.04
N LYS A 410 12.13 8.92 46.14
CA LYS A 410 11.04 9.81 46.54
C LYS A 410 11.52 11.23 46.84
N GLU A 411 12.65 11.40 47.48
CA GLU A 411 13.25 12.72 47.77
C GLU A 411 13.74 13.38 46.47
N THR A 412 14.41 12.62 45.61
CA THR A 412 14.91 13.10 44.33
C THR A 412 13.74 13.54 43.40
N LEU A 413 12.67 12.76 43.32
CA LEU A 413 11.47 13.08 42.51
C LEU A 413 10.70 14.29 43.09
N ALA A 414 10.66 14.44 44.43
CA ALA A 414 10.03 15.61 45.07
C ALA A 414 10.73 16.92 44.68
N THR A 415 12.06 16.92 44.48
CA THR A 415 12.79 18.10 43.96
C THR A 415 12.42 18.49 42.55
N LEU A 416 11.95 17.54 41.77
CA LEU A 416 11.45 17.73 40.39
C LEU A 416 9.95 18.03 40.30
N GLY A 417 9.26 18.10 41.46
CA GLY A 417 7.81 18.33 41.52
C GLY A 417 6.96 17.09 41.24
N ILE A 418 7.55 15.90 41.16
CA ILE A 418 6.87 14.64 40.87
C ILE A 418 6.44 13.96 42.15
N VAL A 419 5.14 13.64 42.32
CA VAL A 419 4.59 12.99 43.50
C VAL A 419 3.98 11.63 43.12
N LEU A 420 4.65 10.54 43.52
CA LEU A 420 4.18 9.18 43.32
C LEU A 420 3.57 8.57 44.57
N LYS A 421 2.56 7.72 44.41
CA LYS A 421 1.97 6.93 45.50
C LYS A 421 2.98 5.87 46.01
N PRO A 422 3.00 5.51 47.29
CA PRO A 422 3.92 4.49 47.79
C PRO A 422 3.81 3.11 47.14
N SER A 423 2.62 2.77 46.61
CA SER A 423 2.41 1.55 45.85
C SER A 423 3.08 1.58 44.46
N GLN A 424 3.15 2.75 43.84
CA GLN A 424 3.76 2.96 42.53
C GLN A 424 5.29 2.91 42.58
N LEU A 425 5.88 3.38 43.72
CA LEU A 425 7.34 3.33 43.95
C LEU A 425 7.89 1.89 44.07
N LYS A 426 7.04 0.91 44.35
CA LYS A 426 7.39 -0.51 44.41
C LYS A 426 7.17 -1.29 43.13
N SER A 427 6.73 -0.62 42.04
CA SER A 427 6.51 -1.22 40.73
C SER A 427 7.83 -1.56 40.05
N ASP A 428 7.76 -2.42 39.01
CA ASP A 428 8.93 -2.75 38.18
C ASP A 428 9.55 -1.47 37.57
N ALA A 429 10.87 -1.46 37.42
CA ALA A 429 11.64 -0.30 36.95
C ALA A 429 11.11 0.31 35.62
N LYS A 430 10.65 -0.53 34.70
CA LYS A 430 10.07 -0.07 33.41
C LYS A 430 8.76 0.69 33.62
N VAL A 431 7.87 0.17 34.45
CA VAL A 431 6.57 0.81 34.78
C VAL A 431 6.78 2.09 35.56
N LEU A 432 7.71 2.05 36.53
CA LEU A 432 8.07 3.20 37.34
C LEU A 432 8.64 4.33 36.47
N LEU A 433 9.56 4.00 35.58
CA LEU A 433 10.15 4.97 34.63
C LEU A 433 9.09 5.61 33.75
N LYS A 434 8.13 4.81 33.23
CA LYS A 434 7.01 5.32 32.44
C LYS A 434 6.19 6.35 33.24
N LEU A 435 5.82 6.03 34.48
CA LEU A 435 5.04 6.94 35.33
C LEU A 435 5.81 8.23 35.67
N VAL A 436 7.11 8.11 35.92
CA VAL A 436 7.97 9.28 36.23
C VAL A 436 8.07 10.19 35.00
N CYS A 437 8.31 9.61 33.82
CA CYS A 437 8.41 10.37 32.58
C CYS A 437 7.07 11.03 32.22
N GLU A 438 5.95 10.31 32.36
CA GLU A 438 4.61 10.83 32.10
C GLU A 438 4.28 12.06 32.97
N GLN A 439 4.63 12.02 34.24
CA GLN A 439 4.44 13.17 35.14
C GLN A 439 5.44 14.32 34.88
N PHE A 440 6.68 14.00 34.47
CA PHE A 440 7.70 15.02 34.19
C PHE A 440 7.40 15.81 32.92
N PHE A 441 7.08 15.14 31.81
CA PHE A 441 6.84 15.77 30.51
C PHE A 441 5.40 16.28 30.35
N GLY A 442 4.45 15.69 31.07
CA GLY A 442 3.01 15.99 30.96
C GLY A 442 2.40 15.55 29.62
N PRO A 443 1.28 16.18 29.18
CA PRO A 443 0.59 15.86 27.94
C PRO A 443 1.39 16.24 26.70
N VAL A 444 1.01 15.70 25.54
CA VAL A 444 1.71 15.87 24.24
C VAL A 444 1.40 17.25 23.58
N ASP A 445 1.19 18.29 24.37
CA ASP A 445 0.77 19.62 23.92
C ASP A 445 1.76 20.28 22.95
N GLY A 446 3.06 19.99 23.11
CA GLY A 446 4.10 20.49 22.21
C GLY A 446 4.00 19.94 20.78
N PHE A 447 3.55 18.70 20.63
CA PHE A 447 3.27 18.12 19.33
C PHE A 447 2.07 18.80 18.65
N VAL A 448 1.01 19.08 19.42
CA VAL A 448 -0.18 19.81 18.91
C VAL A 448 0.22 21.18 18.38
N ASP A 449 1.01 21.95 19.12
CA ASP A 449 1.47 23.26 18.68
C ASP A 449 2.35 23.16 17.42
N MET A 450 3.23 22.16 17.33
CA MET A 450 4.06 21.91 16.16
C MET A 450 3.22 21.68 14.91
N VAL A 451 2.22 20.80 14.99
CA VAL A 451 1.35 20.49 13.85
C VAL A 451 0.49 21.70 13.48
N VAL A 452 -0.11 22.40 14.44
CA VAL A 452 -0.93 23.58 14.19
C VAL A 452 -0.15 24.69 13.49
N GLN A 453 1.14 24.84 13.83
CA GLN A 453 2.01 25.87 13.27
C GLN A 453 2.51 25.55 11.85
N HIS A 454 2.80 24.27 11.56
CA HIS A 454 3.51 23.86 10.34
C HIS A 454 2.64 23.12 9.32
N VAL A 455 1.49 22.61 9.73
CA VAL A 455 0.51 21.97 8.82
C VAL A 455 -0.64 22.96 8.60
N PRO A 456 -0.95 23.29 7.33
CA PRO A 456 -2.04 24.23 7.03
C PRO A 456 -3.40 23.63 7.43
N SER A 457 -4.36 24.49 7.67
CA SER A 457 -5.76 24.10 7.83
C SER A 457 -6.35 23.60 6.49
N PRO A 458 -7.44 22.84 6.52
CA PRO A 458 -8.12 22.41 5.29
C PRO A 458 -8.44 23.54 4.32
N LYS A 459 -8.83 24.70 4.84
CA LYS A 459 -9.13 25.88 4.07
C LYS A 459 -7.90 26.49 3.39
N GLU A 460 -6.77 26.54 4.10
CA GLU A 460 -5.50 27.02 3.54
C GLU A 460 -4.90 26.05 2.52
N ALA A 461 -5.14 24.74 2.69
CA ALA A 461 -4.64 23.70 1.81
C ALA A 461 -5.49 23.50 0.54
N ALA A 462 -6.78 23.84 0.55
CA ALA A 462 -7.73 23.58 -0.52
C ALA A 462 -7.28 24.10 -1.91
N PRO A 463 -6.76 25.33 -2.09
CA PRO A 463 -6.32 25.79 -3.40
C PRO A 463 -5.22 24.92 -4.00
N ARG A 464 -4.23 24.53 -3.19
CA ARG A 464 -3.14 23.64 -3.61
C ARG A 464 -3.65 22.26 -4.02
N THR A 465 -4.57 21.69 -3.24
CA THR A 465 -5.17 20.38 -3.51
C THR A 465 -5.94 20.37 -4.82
N LEU A 466 -6.69 21.43 -5.11
CA LEU A 466 -7.44 21.58 -6.37
C LEU A 466 -6.51 21.72 -7.57
N GLU A 467 -5.55 22.64 -7.52
CA GLU A 467 -4.61 22.84 -8.63
C GLU A 467 -3.89 21.54 -9.02
N LYS A 468 -3.59 20.69 -8.05
CA LYS A 468 -2.83 19.48 -8.27
C LYS A 468 -3.70 18.30 -8.74
N TYR A 469 -4.85 18.09 -8.12
CA TYR A 469 -5.61 16.84 -8.26
C TYR A 469 -6.92 16.97 -9.03
N TYR A 470 -7.51 18.15 -9.11
CA TYR A 470 -8.76 18.33 -9.85
C TYR A 470 -8.51 18.39 -11.35
N THR A 471 -9.36 17.74 -12.14
CA THR A 471 -9.23 17.68 -13.62
C THR A 471 -9.97 18.79 -14.33
N GLY A 472 -10.92 19.44 -13.64
CA GLY A 472 -11.75 20.50 -14.22
C GLY A 472 -11.08 21.86 -14.22
N PRO A 473 -11.67 22.84 -14.91
CA PRO A 473 -11.21 24.23 -14.91
C PRO A 473 -11.38 24.83 -13.52
N LEU A 474 -10.44 25.70 -13.13
CA LEU A 474 -10.43 26.34 -11.82
C LEU A 474 -11.30 27.61 -11.76
N ASP A 475 -11.84 28.05 -12.90
CA ASP A 475 -12.61 29.31 -13.05
C ASP A 475 -14.11 29.10 -12.76
N THR A 476 -14.56 27.88 -12.49
CA THR A 476 -15.97 27.54 -12.26
C THR A 476 -16.40 27.92 -10.84
N LYS A 477 -17.71 28.12 -10.63
CA LYS A 477 -18.28 28.37 -9.30
C LYS A 477 -18.05 27.21 -8.35
N VAL A 478 -18.15 25.98 -8.85
CA VAL A 478 -17.86 24.77 -8.07
C VAL A 478 -16.41 24.78 -7.59
N ALA A 479 -15.44 25.09 -8.47
CA ALA A 479 -14.04 25.18 -8.09
C ALA A 479 -13.78 26.31 -7.07
N ALA A 480 -14.47 27.44 -7.19
CA ALA A 480 -14.39 28.54 -6.22
C ALA A 480 -14.91 28.10 -4.83
N SER A 481 -16.06 27.42 -4.77
CA SER A 481 -16.61 26.87 -3.51
C SER A 481 -15.68 25.82 -2.89
N MET A 482 -15.10 24.93 -3.71
CA MET A 482 -14.10 23.95 -3.25
C MET A 482 -12.84 24.62 -2.71
N SER A 483 -12.34 25.67 -3.38
CA SER A 483 -11.15 26.44 -2.94
C SER A 483 -11.38 27.19 -1.62
N ALA A 484 -12.60 27.69 -1.41
CA ALA A 484 -12.98 28.35 -0.18
C ALA A 484 -13.29 27.37 0.97
N CYS A 485 -13.39 26.06 0.71
CA CYS A 485 -13.89 25.06 1.65
C CYS A 485 -15.28 25.45 2.19
N ASP A 486 -16.17 25.86 1.25
CA ASP A 486 -17.48 26.44 1.57
C ASP A 486 -18.46 25.35 1.98
N GLN A 487 -19.14 25.54 3.12
CA GLN A 487 -20.15 24.62 3.65
C GLN A 487 -21.51 24.77 2.97
N ASP A 488 -21.81 25.96 2.47
CA ASP A 488 -23.08 26.25 1.78
C ASP A 488 -23.01 25.96 0.27
N GLY A 489 -21.83 25.63 -0.22
CA GLY A 489 -21.60 25.27 -1.62
C GLY A 489 -22.13 23.88 -2.03
N PRO A 490 -22.01 23.52 -3.32
CA PRO A 490 -22.41 22.20 -3.79
C PRO A 490 -21.56 21.10 -3.13
N LEU A 491 -22.19 19.96 -2.81
CA LEU A 491 -21.48 18.84 -2.20
C LEU A 491 -20.47 18.23 -3.18
N VAL A 492 -19.20 18.23 -2.80
CA VAL A 492 -18.15 17.50 -3.51
C VAL A 492 -17.36 16.68 -2.51
N VAL A 493 -17.32 15.35 -2.69
CA VAL A 493 -16.57 14.43 -1.85
C VAL A 493 -15.56 13.65 -2.69
N GLN A 494 -14.31 13.67 -2.25
CA GLN A 494 -13.24 12.83 -2.82
C GLN A 494 -13.14 11.53 -2.01
N VAL A 495 -13.51 10.41 -2.61
CA VAL A 495 -13.37 9.07 -2.02
C VAL A 495 -12.04 8.47 -2.46
N THR A 496 -11.25 7.98 -1.52
CA THR A 496 -9.92 7.40 -1.79
C THR A 496 -9.78 5.97 -1.34
N LYS A 497 -10.67 5.50 -0.46
CA LYS A 497 -10.58 4.16 0.11
C LYS A 497 -11.96 3.60 0.46
N LEU A 498 -12.05 2.27 0.43
CA LEU A 498 -13.21 1.51 0.86
C LEU A 498 -12.85 0.66 2.07
N TYR A 499 -13.58 0.81 3.17
CA TYR A 499 -13.48 -0.05 4.36
C TYR A 499 -14.61 -1.07 4.37
N SER A 500 -14.26 -2.33 4.62
CA SER A 500 -15.24 -3.41 4.72
C SER A 500 -16.21 -3.17 5.88
N THR A 501 -17.47 -3.54 5.70
CA THR A 501 -18.46 -3.61 6.78
C THR A 501 -18.09 -4.71 7.78
N THR A 502 -18.72 -4.70 8.97
CA THR A 502 -18.45 -5.67 10.05
C THR A 502 -18.63 -7.12 9.63
N ASP A 503 -19.60 -7.36 8.76
CA ASP A 503 -20.00 -8.67 8.23
C ASP A 503 -19.34 -9.04 6.89
N ALA A 504 -18.43 -8.21 6.39
CA ALA A 504 -17.77 -8.35 5.08
C ALA A 504 -18.72 -8.48 3.87
N SER A 505 -20.00 -8.11 4.04
CA SER A 505 -20.98 -8.14 2.96
C SER A 505 -20.80 -7.02 1.94
N GLY A 506 -20.45 -5.81 2.41
CA GLY A 506 -20.30 -4.60 1.63
C GLY A 506 -19.11 -3.74 2.08
N PHE A 507 -19.07 -2.52 1.56
CA PHE A 507 -18.04 -1.55 1.89
C PHE A 507 -18.64 -0.19 2.23
N ASN A 508 -17.93 0.54 3.07
CA ASN A 508 -18.19 1.94 3.34
C ASN A 508 -17.13 2.80 2.66
N ALA A 509 -17.56 3.82 1.94
CA ALA A 509 -16.67 4.72 1.22
C ALA A 509 -16.08 5.76 2.17
N PHE A 510 -14.75 5.80 2.28
CA PHE A 510 -14.01 6.77 3.07
C PHE A 510 -13.42 7.85 2.17
N GLY A 511 -13.73 9.09 2.50
CA GLY A 511 -13.29 10.23 1.71
C GLY A 511 -13.25 11.52 2.50
N ARG A 512 -12.90 12.60 1.79
CA ARG A 512 -12.85 13.97 2.30
C ARG A 512 -13.94 14.81 1.64
N VAL A 513 -14.71 15.51 2.44
CA VAL A 513 -15.66 16.52 1.95
C VAL A 513 -14.86 17.77 1.57
N ILE A 514 -14.87 18.13 0.29
CA ILE A 514 -14.13 19.29 -0.22
C ILE A 514 -14.99 20.55 -0.20
N SER A 515 -16.28 20.43 -0.55
CA SER A 515 -17.27 21.51 -0.54
C SER A 515 -18.62 20.96 -0.10
N GLY A 516 -19.46 21.80 0.49
CA GLY A 516 -20.81 21.43 0.94
C GLY A 516 -20.83 20.65 2.25
N ILE A 517 -21.95 20.00 2.53
CA ILE A 517 -22.17 19.14 3.69
C ILE A 517 -22.73 17.80 3.21
N ALA A 518 -22.06 16.70 3.56
CA ALA A 518 -22.55 15.36 3.29
C ALA A 518 -23.60 14.94 4.34
N ARG A 519 -24.83 14.66 3.91
CA ARG A 519 -25.96 14.31 4.78
C ARG A 519 -26.56 12.95 4.43
N PRO A 520 -27.07 12.17 5.40
CA PRO A 520 -27.82 10.96 5.11
C PRO A 520 -29.10 11.26 4.30
N GLY A 521 -29.47 10.35 3.40
CA GLY A 521 -30.62 10.50 2.49
C GLY A 521 -30.38 11.37 1.25
N GLN A 522 -29.18 11.94 1.08
CA GLN A 522 -28.84 12.78 -0.07
C GLN A 522 -28.52 11.93 -1.30
N GLN A 523 -29.11 12.28 -2.43
CA GLN A 523 -28.78 11.66 -3.73
C GLN A 523 -27.57 12.34 -4.37
N VAL A 524 -26.63 11.53 -4.84
CA VAL A 524 -25.38 11.96 -5.45
C VAL A 524 -25.08 11.20 -6.74
N ARG A 525 -24.35 11.83 -7.64
CA ARG A 525 -23.72 11.15 -8.77
C ARG A 525 -22.34 10.66 -8.31
N VAL A 526 -22.08 9.39 -8.47
CA VAL A 526 -20.79 8.74 -8.22
C VAL A 526 -20.04 8.68 -9.53
N LEU A 527 -18.94 9.42 -9.64
CA LEU A 527 -18.08 9.46 -10.82
C LEU A 527 -16.84 8.59 -10.55
N GLY A 528 -16.66 7.55 -11.35
CA GLY A 528 -15.51 6.66 -11.26
C GLY A 528 -14.21 7.23 -11.85
N GLU A 529 -13.16 6.42 -11.87
CA GLU A 529 -11.83 6.84 -12.36
C GLU A 529 -11.77 7.09 -13.87
N GLY A 530 -12.59 6.37 -14.64
CA GLY A 530 -12.66 6.46 -16.08
C GLY A 530 -13.60 7.55 -16.62
N TYR A 531 -14.37 8.20 -15.74
CA TYR A 531 -15.36 9.18 -16.17
C TYR A 531 -14.76 10.35 -16.93
N THR A 532 -15.36 10.67 -18.05
CA THR A 532 -15.12 11.88 -18.85
C THR A 532 -16.45 12.52 -19.22
N ILE A 533 -16.45 13.81 -19.57
CA ILE A 533 -17.68 14.53 -19.98
C ILE A 533 -18.33 13.89 -21.20
N ASP A 534 -17.51 13.37 -22.13
CA ASP A 534 -17.95 12.76 -23.37
C ASP A 534 -18.40 11.29 -23.20
N ASP A 535 -18.07 10.67 -22.06
CA ASP A 535 -18.34 9.25 -21.77
C ASP A 535 -18.84 9.08 -20.33
N GLU A 536 -20.15 8.88 -20.20
CA GLU A 536 -20.84 8.73 -18.92
C GLU A 536 -20.94 7.26 -18.46
N GLU A 537 -20.24 6.32 -19.09
CA GLU A 537 -20.30 4.89 -18.73
C GLU A 537 -19.92 4.63 -17.27
N ASP A 538 -19.00 5.42 -16.72
CA ASP A 538 -18.51 5.28 -15.33
C ASP A 538 -19.20 6.25 -14.34
N MET A 539 -20.48 6.57 -14.58
CA MET A 539 -21.32 7.39 -13.71
C MET A 539 -22.54 6.61 -13.21
N VAL A 540 -22.77 6.63 -11.89
CA VAL A 540 -23.96 6.02 -11.27
C VAL A 540 -24.59 6.98 -10.27
N ILE A 541 -25.94 7.01 -10.24
CA ILE A 541 -26.68 7.75 -9.23
C ILE A 541 -26.90 6.84 -8.00
N ALA A 542 -26.48 7.30 -6.85
CA ALA A 542 -26.62 6.59 -5.58
C ALA A 542 -27.19 7.50 -4.50
N THR A 543 -27.74 6.89 -3.45
CA THR A 543 -28.22 7.61 -2.26
C THR A 543 -27.31 7.28 -1.09
N ILE A 544 -26.85 8.31 -0.39
CA ILE A 544 -26.08 8.16 0.86
C ILE A 544 -27.06 7.63 1.91
N SER A 545 -26.85 6.42 2.40
CA SER A 545 -27.71 5.85 3.45
C SER A 545 -27.38 6.48 4.80
N ASP A 546 -26.12 6.37 5.25
CA ASP A 546 -25.65 6.89 6.53
C ASP A 546 -24.33 7.63 6.38
N THR A 547 -24.05 8.52 7.33
CA THR A 547 -22.80 9.28 7.42
C THR A 547 -22.20 9.13 8.81
N TRP A 548 -20.91 8.79 8.88
CA TRP A 548 -20.17 8.62 10.13
C TRP A 548 -18.83 9.32 10.14
N ILE A 549 -18.36 9.66 11.34
CA ILE A 549 -16.96 9.93 11.61
C ILE A 549 -16.30 8.59 11.93
N ALA A 550 -15.21 8.27 11.22
CA ALA A 550 -14.50 7.01 11.38
C ALA A 550 -13.50 7.09 12.55
N GLU A 551 -13.65 6.21 13.55
CA GLU A 551 -12.80 6.12 14.73
C GLU A 551 -12.16 4.73 14.87
N THR A 552 -11.73 4.17 13.79
CA THR A 552 -11.07 2.86 13.68
C THR A 552 -11.90 1.71 14.28
N ARG A 553 -12.11 1.66 15.62
CA ARG A 553 -12.83 0.58 16.31
C ARG A 553 -14.33 0.80 16.42
N TYR A 554 -14.81 2.00 16.23
CA TYR A 554 -16.22 2.38 16.28
C TYR A 554 -16.48 3.52 15.29
N ASN A 555 -17.73 3.76 14.96
CA ASN A 555 -18.13 4.85 14.08
C ASN A 555 -19.09 5.78 14.84
N ILE A 556 -18.93 7.08 14.71
CA ILE A 556 -19.82 8.06 15.34
C ILE A 556 -20.83 8.52 14.29
N PRO A 557 -22.13 8.18 14.45
CA PRO A 557 -23.18 8.64 13.53
C PRO A 557 -23.35 10.15 13.62
N THR A 558 -23.49 10.81 12.47
CA THR A 558 -23.65 12.25 12.37
C THR A 558 -24.80 12.64 11.46
N SER A 559 -25.44 13.77 11.74
CA SER A 559 -26.49 14.35 10.87
C SER A 559 -25.92 15.00 9.61
N GLY A 560 -24.60 15.20 9.54
CA GLY A 560 -23.90 15.75 8.38
C GLY A 560 -22.44 16.07 8.71
N VAL A 561 -21.57 15.92 7.71
CA VAL A 561 -20.14 16.24 7.81
C VAL A 561 -19.84 17.40 6.86
N PRO A 562 -19.37 18.56 7.37
CA PRO A 562 -19.07 19.72 6.57
C PRO A 562 -17.72 19.65 5.86
N ALA A 563 -17.52 20.52 4.87
CA ALA A 563 -16.29 20.67 4.11
C ALA A 563 -15.03 20.77 4.98
N GLY A 564 -13.95 20.16 4.51
CA GLY A 564 -12.63 20.11 5.18
C GLY A 564 -12.40 18.88 6.06
N ASN A 565 -13.44 18.10 6.35
CA ASN A 565 -13.37 16.92 7.23
C ASN A 565 -13.45 15.61 6.46
N TRP A 566 -13.10 14.52 7.14
CA TRP A 566 -13.27 13.17 6.61
C TRP A 566 -14.64 12.62 6.93
N VAL A 567 -15.15 11.80 6.05
CA VAL A 567 -16.46 11.16 6.17
C VAL A 567 -16.39 9.69 5.75
N LEU A 568 -17.12 8.86 6.45
CA LEU A 568 -17.41 7.48 6.08
C LEU A 568 -18.86 7.40 5.62
N LEU A 569 -19.11 6.94 4.40
CA LEU A 569 -20.40 6.93 3.73
C LEU A 569 -20.84 5.50 3.41
N SER A 570 -22.10 5.18 3.63
CA SER A 570 -22.72 3.93 3.17
C SER A 570 -23.66 4.16 1.99
N GLY A 571 -23.93 3.10 1.23
CA GLY A 571 -24.87 3.08 0.12
C GLY A 571 -24.33 3.58 -1.22
N VAL A 572 -23.06 3.95 -1.31
CA VAL A 572 -22.42 4.47 -2.55
C VAL A 572 -21.33 3.53 -3.11
N ASP A 573 -21.04 2.42 -2.44
CA ASP A 573 -19.89 1.55 -2.73
C ASP A 573 -20.03 0.69 -3.98
N ASN A 574 -21.25 0.46 -4.48
CA ASN A 574 -21.51 -0.53 -5.53
C ASN A 574 -20.73 -0.25 -6.82
N SER A 575 -20.66 1.02 -7.25
CA SER A 575 -19.97 1.45 -8.46
C SER A 575 -18.50 1.80 -8.25
N ILE A 576 -18.06 1.98 -7.00
CA ILE A 576 -16.69 2.40 -6.70
C ILE A 576 -15.76 1.18 -6.74
N VAL A 577 -14.72 1.25 -7.57
CA VAL A 577 -13.68 0.20 -7.64
C VAL A 577 -12.49 0.55 -6.76
N LYS A 578 -11.91 1.74 -6.90
CA LYS A 578 -10.76 2.24 -6.12
C LYS A 578 -11.05 3.63 -5.57
N THR A 579 -11.10 4.63 -6.45
CA THR A 579 -11.38 6.02 -6.11
C THR A 579 -12.63 6.51 -6.82
N ALA A 580 -13.29 7.51 -6.26
CA ALA A 580 -14.44 8.14 -6.88
C ALA A 580 -14.58 9.60 -6.44
N THR A 581 -15.33 10.36 -7.23
CA THR A 581 -15.75 11.72 -6.89
C THR A 581 -17.27 11.75 -6.77
N LEU A 582 -17.79 12.18 -5.64
CA LEU A 582 -19.23 12.35 -5.44
C LEU A 582 -19.61 13.81 -5.69
N VAL A 583 -20.61 14.02 -6.52
CA VAL A 583 -21.15 15.35 -6.84
C VAL A 583 -22.67 15.34 -6.73
N PRO A 584 -23.37 16.48 -6.54
CA PRO A 584 -24.82 16.52 -6.46
C PRO A 584 -25.44 16.15 -7.82
N LEU A 585 -26.71 15.76 -7.81
CA LEU A 585 -27.45 15.41 -9.04
C LEU A 585 -27.42 16.51 -10.11
N LYS A 586 -27.54 17.75 -9.68
CA LYS A 586 -27.45 18.92 -10.56
C LYS A 586 -26.49 19.92 -9.93
N LEU A 587 -25.60 20.43 -10.73
CA LEU A 587 -24.75 21.55 -10.40
C LEU A 587 -25.49 22.85 -10.74
N GLU A 588 -25.16 23.92 -10.05
CA GLU A 588 -25.70 25.26 -10.37
C GLU A 588 -25.21 25.69 -11.77
N ASP A 589 -26.07 26.38 -12.51
CA ASP A 589 -25.81 26.90 -13.85
C ASP A 589 -25.48 25.83 -14.92
N ASP A 590 -25.91 24.56 -14.73
CA ASP A 590 -25.60 23.41 -15.63
C ASP A 590 -24.08 23.22 -15.89
N GLU A 591 -23.22 23.52 -14.89
CA GLU A 591 -21.78 23.31 -14.99
C GLU A 591 -21.48 21.79 -15.12
N ASP A 592 -20.44 21.48 -15.89
CA ASP A 592 -19.96 20.12 -16.07
C ASP A 592 -19.31 19.56 -14.80
N ALA A 593 -19.49 18.27 -14.56
CA ALA A 593 -18.87 17.57 -13.44
C ALA A 593 -17.49 17.00 -13.85
N TYR A 594 -16.51 17.20 -13.01
CA TYR A 594 -15.15 16.70 -13.20
C TYR A 594 -14.70 15.84 -12.02
N ILE A 595 -13.74 14.96 -12.26
CA ILE A 595 -13.20 14.04 -11.25
C ILE A 595 -11.89 14.54 -10.63
N PHE A 596 -11.55 13.98 -9.45
CA PHE A 596 -10.20 14.04 -8.94
C PHE A 596 -9.37 12.93 -9.59
N LYS A 597 -8.12 13.25 -9.98
CA LYS A 597 -7.19 12.30 -10.59
C LYS A 597 -7.03 11.04 -9.74
N PRO A 598 -6.95 9.85 -10.32
CA PRO A 598 -6.65 8.61 -9.62
C PRO A 598 -5.38 8.72 -8.77
N ILE A 599 -5.26 7.85 -7.77
CA ILE A 599 -4.07 7.82 -6.90
C ILE A 599 -2.90 7.30 -7.71
N LYS A 600 -1.81 8.06 -7.70
CA LYS A 600 -0.56 7.62 -8.28
C LYS A 600 0.26 6.90 -7.21
N HIS A 601 0.55 5.64 -7.45
CA HIS A 601 1.39 4.83 -6.58
C HIS A 601 2.87 4.96 -6.96
N MET A 602 3.78 4.90 -5.98
CA MET A 602 5.23 4.93 -6.23
C MET A 602 5.83 3.55 -6.49
N THR A 603 5.04 2.51 -6.29
CA THR A 603 5.45 1.12 -6.52
C THR A 603 4.50 0.48 -7.52
N GLU A 604 4.97 -0.53 -8.22
CA GLU A 604 4.15 -1.31 -9.14
C GLU A 604 3.83 -2.69 -8.56
N SER A 605 2.69 -3.25 -8.98
CA SER A 605 2.32 -4.63 -8.69
C SER A 605 3.04 -5.58 -9.65
N VAL A 606 4.17 -6.10 -9.21
CA VAL A 606 5.05 -6.99 -10.02
C VAL A 606 4.99 -8.45 -9.60
N PHE A 607 4.47 -8.73 -8.41
CA PHE A 607 4.30 -10.07 -7.86
C PHE A 607 2.99 -10.68 -8.37
N LYS A 608 3.06 -11.83 -9.03
CA LYS A 608 1.95 -12.46 -9.74
C LYS A 608 1.66 -13.85 -9.19
N VAL A 609 0.41 -14.15 -8.89
CA VAL A 609 -0.06 -15.48 -8.44
C VAL A 609 -1.36 -15.82 -9.17
N ALA A 610 -1.48 -17.05 -9.65
CA ALA A 610 -2.74 -17.57 -10.16
C ALA A 610 -3.53 -18.27 -9.05
N VAL A 611 -4.83 -18.06 -9.01
CA VAL A 611 -5.75 -18.64 -8.04
C VAL A 611 -6.86 -19.41 -8.75
N GLU A 612 -7.16 -20.59 -8.24
CA GLU A 612 -8.22 -21.47 -8.74
C GLU A 612 -9.05 -21.99 -7.56
N PRO A 613 -10.35 -22.20 -7.70
CA PRO A 613 -11.13 -22.89 -6.68
C PRO A 613 -10.76 -24.38 -6.68
N ILE A 614 -10.73 -25.02 -5.53
CA ILE A 614 -10.57 -26.48 -5.47
C ILE A 614 -11.79 -27.16 -6.10
N ASN A 615 -12.98 -26.65 -5.79
CA ASN A 615 -14.24 -27.09 -6.39
C ASN A 615 -14.66 -26.14 -7.52
N PRO A 616 -14.74 -26.55 -8.78
CA PRO A 616 -15.13 -25.69 -9.90
C PRO A 616 -16.51 -25.03 -9.75
N SER A 617 -17.45 -25.64 -9.02
CA SER A 617 -18.78 -25.09 -8.72
C SER A 617 -18.73 -23.81 -7.87
N GLU A 618 -17.66 -23.59 -7.13
CA GLU A 618 -17.46 -22.39 -6.28
C GLU A 618 -16.83 -21.20 -7.02
N LEU A 619 -16.61 -21.33 -8.34
CA LEU A 619 -16.03 -20.24 -9.14
C LEU A 619 -16.78 -18.89 -8.98
N PRO A 620 -18.13 -18.82 -8.98
CA PRO A 620 -18.83 -17.53 -8.75
C PRO A 620 -18.50 -16.88 -7.41
N LYS A 621 -18.39 -17.68 -6.34
CA LYS A 621 -17.97 -17.20 -5.01
C LYS A 621 -16.56 -16.60 -5.05
N MET A 622 -15.62 -17.28 -5.71
CA MET A 622 -14.25 -16.78 -5.89
C MET A 622 -14.23 -15.44 -6.65
N LEU A 623 -15.01 -15.33 -7.74
CA LEU A 623 -15.09 -14.10 -8.52
C LEU A 623 -15.64 -12.92 -7.72
N GLU A 624 -16.67 -13.16 -6.90
CA GLU A 624 -17.18 -12.15 -5.97
C GLU A 624 -16.12 -11.76 -4.93
N GLY A 625 -15.44 -12.75 -4.35
CA GLY A 625 -14.32 -12.52 -3.43
C GLY A 625 -13.19 -11.70 -4.07
N LEU A 626 -12.81 -11.99 -5.31
CA LEU A 626 -11.80 -11.23 -6.07
C LEU A 626 -12.23 -9.78 -6.32
N ARG A 627 -13.53 -9.54 -6.61
CA ARG A 627 -14.08 -8.18 -6.72
C ARG A 627 -13.99 -7.42 -5.39
N LYS A 628 -14.33 -8.08 -4.27
CA LYS A 628 -14.24 -7.50 -2.92
C LYS A 628 -12.79 -7.18 -2.54
N ILE A 629 -11.84 -8.06 -2.85
CA ILE A 629 -10.40 -7.81 -2.64
C ILE A 629 -9.92 -6.62 -3.47
N ASN A 630 -10.33 -6.54 -4.73
CA ASN A 630 -9.95 -5.42 -5.58
C ASN A 630 -10.42 -4.08 -5.00
N LYS A 631 -11.58 -4.04 -4.34
CA LYS A 631 -12.07 -2.86 -3.61
C LYS A 631 -11.30 -2.58 -2.31
N SER A 632 -10.87 -3.62 -1.59
CA SER A 632 -10.27 -3.52 -0.25
C SER A 632 -8.81 -3.03 -0.25
N TYR A 633 -8.04 -3.34 -1.30
CA TYR A 633 -6.60 -3.03 -1.41
C TYR A 633 -6.35 -2.07 -2.57
N PRO A 634 -5.70 -0.91 -2.36
CA PRO A 634 -5.57 0.13 -3.38
C PRO A 634 -4.83 -0.30 -4.65
N LEU A 635 -3.70 -1.02 -4.52
CA LEU A 635 -2.82 -1.35 -5.65
C LEU A 635 -3.05 -2.75 -6.23
N ILE A 636 -3.87 -3.57 -5.58
CA ILE A 636 -4.13 -4.91 -6.10
C ILE A 636 -4.82 -4.82 -7.47
N SER A 637 -4.43 -5.69 -8.37
CA SER A 637 -5.07 -5.84 -9.68
C SER A 637 -5.40 -7.31 -9.91
N THR A 638 -6.62 -7.57 -10.36
CA THR A 638 -7.08 -8.90 -10.72
C THR A 638 -7.37 -8.93 -12.21
N LYS A 639 -6.89 -9.94 -12.90
CA LYS A 639 -7.19 -10.14 -14.33
C LYS A 639 -7.38 -11.61 -14.64
N VAL A 640 -8.06 -11.89 -15.74
CA VAL A 640 -8.16 -13.22 -16.32
C VAL A 640 -7.25 -13.27 -17.56
N GLU A 641 -6.36 -14.24 -17.63
CA GLU A 641 -5.53 -14.46 -18.81
C GLU A 641 -6.32 -15.21 -19.91
N GLU A 642 -5.83 -15.20 -21.14
CA GLU A 642 -6.47 -15.91 -22.25
C GLU A 642 -6.54 -17.44 -22.01
N SER A 643 -5.67 -17.99 -21.15
CA SER A 643 -5.72 -19.37 -20.65
C SER A 643 -6.92 -19.67 -19.75
N GLY A 644 -7.64 -18.66 -19.27
CA GLY A 644 -8.73 -18.77 -18.30
C GLY A 644 -8.28 -18.73 -16.85
N GLU A 645 -6.97 -18.62 -16.57
CA GLU A 645 -6.45 -18.50 -15.20
C GLU A 645 -6.79 -17.12 -14.59
N HIS A 646 -7.28 -17.14 -13.36
CA HIS A 646 -7.51 -15.93 -12.57
C HIS A 646 -6.22 -15.51 -11.86
N ILE A 647 -5.73 -14.34 -12.18
CA ILE A 647 -4.46 -13.82 -11.68
C ILE A 647 -4.69 -12.66 -10.73
N VAL A 648 -3.92 -12.68 -9.65
CA VAL A 648 -3.81 -11.62 -8.67
C VAL A 648 -2.41 -11.04 -8.73
N LEU A 649 -2.31 -9.73 -8.91
CA LEU A 649 -1.06 -8.96 -8.93
C LEU A 649 -0.94 -8.13 -7.66
N GLY A 650 0.22 -8.19 -6.99
CA GLY A 650 0.51 -7.46 -5.77
C GLY A 650 1.95 -6.94 -5.71
N THR A 651 2.31 -6.33 -4.61
CA THR A 651 3.60 -5.65 -4.40
C THR A 651 4.72 -6.57 -3.91
N GLY A 652 4.39 -7.65 -3.19
CA GLY A 652 5.38 -8.56 -2.61
C GLY A 652 4.76 -9.73 -1.85
N GLU A 653 5.60 -10.58 -1.25
CA GLU A 653 5.18 -11.82 -0.59
C GLU A 653 4.21 -11.58 0.57
N LEU A 654 4.56 -10.68 1.52
CA LEU A 654 3.72 -10.40 2.68
C LEU A 654 2.37 -9.80 2.29
N TYR A 655 2.35 -8.90 1.30
CA TYR A 655 1.12 -8.33 0.77
C TYR A 655 0.20 -9.41 0.21
N MET A 656 0.77 -10.29 -0.63
CA MET A 656 0.01 -11.35 -1.27
C MET A 656 -0.51 -12.38 -0.27
N ASP A 657 0.27 -12.70 0.76
CA ASP A 657 -0.16 -13.61 1.82
C ASP A 657 -1.35 -13.03 2.61
N CYS A 658 -1.32 -11.73 2.96
CA CYS A 658 -2.47 -11.06 3.57
C CYS A 658 -3.71 -11.05 2.67
N VAL A 659 -3.53 -10.78 1.38
CA VAL A 659 -4.61 -10.79 0.38
C VAL A 659 -5.24 -12.17 0.24
N LEU A 660 -4.42 -13.23 0.13
CA LEU A 660 -4.91 -14.60 0.02
C LEU A 660 -5.58 -15.08 1.31
N HIS A 661 -5.08 -14.66 2.47
CA HIS A 661 -5.74 -14.90 3.76
C HIS A 661 -7.13 -14.27 3.77
N ASP A 662 -7.25 -12.98 3.40
CA ASP A 662 -8.54 -12.29 3.36
C ASP A 662 -9.48 -12.90 2.32
N LEU A 663 -8.97 -13.36 1.18
CA LEU A 663 -9.77 -14.06 0.18
C LEU A 663 -10.35 -15.37 0.73
N ARG A 664 -9.52 -16.19 1.36
CA ARG A 664 -9.94 -17.49 1.91
C ARG A 664 -10.89 -17.38 3.09
N ARG A 665 -10.61 -16.47 4.03
CA ARG A 665 -11.27 -16.40 5.33
C ARG A 665 -12.40 -15.39 5.42
N LEU A 666 -12.34 -14.30 4.64
CA LEU A 666 -13.28 -13.17 4.76
C LEU A 666 -14.25 -13.06 3.59
N TYR A 667 -13.73 -13.00 2.36
CA TYR A 667 -14.53 -12.58 1.22
C TYR A 667 -15.12 -13.72 0.41
N ALA A 668 -14.39 -14.82 0.22
CA ALA A 668 -14.87 -15.96 -0.54
C ALA A 668 -15.23 -17.17 0.35
N GLU A 669 -14.61 -17.31 1.53
CA GLU A 669 -14.83 -18.41 2.49
C GLU A 669 -14.76 -19.79 1.84
N MET A 670 -13.66 -20.03 1.15
CA MET A 670 -13.43 -21.25 0.42
C MET A 670 -11.94 -21.56 0.35
N GLU A 671 -11.61 -22.83 0.22
CA GLU A 671 -10.25 -23.25 -0.02
C GLU A 671 -9.84 -23.00 -1.47
N LEU A 672 -8.65 -22.43 -1.65
CA LEU A 672 -8.12 -22.03 -2.94
C LEU A 672 -6.82 -22.78 -3.24
N LYS A 673 -6.71 -23.27 -4.45
CA LYS A 673 -5.45 -23.72 -5.01
C LYS A 673 -4.69 -22.49 -5.52
N VAL A 674 -3.46 -22.33 -5.05
CA VAL A 674 -2.61 -21.20 -5.38
C VAL A 674 -1.39 -21.70 -6.14
N SER A 675 -1.06 -21.07 -7.26
CA SER A 675 0.13 -21.40 -8.03
C SER A 675 1.40 -20.87 -7.35
N ASP A 676 2.55 -21.45 -7.76
CA ASP A 676 3.84 -20.86 -7.39
C ASP A 676 3.92 -19.40 -7.83
N PRO A 677 4.50 -18.52 -7.00
CA PRO A 677 4.63 -17.12 -7.32
C PRO A 677 5.53 -16.89 -8.53
N VAL A 678 5.14 -15.93 -9.36
CA VAL A 678 5.86 -15.51 -10.55
C VAL A 678 5.97 -14.00 -10.55
N THR A 679 6.87 -13.49 -11.36
CA THR A 679 6.93 -12.05 -11.60
C THR A 679 6.23 -11.69 -12.91
N ARG A 680 5.72 -10.47 -12.97
CA ARG A 680 5.29 -9.84 -14.21
C ARG A 680 6.53 -9.46 -15.01
N PHE A 681 6.54 -9.78 -16.29
CA PHE A 681 7.57 -9.35 -17.24
C PHE A 681 7.03 -8.21 -18.12
N CYS A 682 7.93 -7.53 -18.81
CA CYS A 682 7.61 -6.63 -19.92
C CYS A 682 8.43 -7.04 -21.14
N GLU A 683 7.92 -6.71 -22.32
CA GLU A 683 8.62 -6.92 -23.59
C GLU A 683 9.16 -5.59 -24.09
N THR A 684 10.36 -5.55 -24.66
CA THR A 684 10.99 -4.33 -25.18
C THR A 684 11.80 -4.61 -26.44
N VAL A 685 12.23 -3.55 -27.09
CA VAL A 685 13.14 -3.60 -28.23
C VAL A 685 14.43 -2.84 -27.89
N VAL A 686 15.55 -3.28 -28.48
CA VAL A 686 16.86 -2.66 -28.25
C VAL A 686 17.36 -1.91 -29.46
N GLU A 687 16.92 -2.30 -30.66
CA GLU A 687 17.33 -1.70 -31.92
C GLU A 687 16.10 -1.27 -32.73
N THR A 688 16.33 -0.41 -33.73
CA THR A 688 15.31 -0.07 -34.71
C THR A 688 15.00 -1.27 -35.60
N SER A 689 13.73 -1.45 -36.01
CA SER A 689 13.34 -2.52 -36.94
C SER A 689 14.25 -2.56 -38.15
N ALA A 690 14.83 -3.71 -38.44
CA ALA A 690 15.77 -3.90 -39.57
C ALA A 690 15.14 -3.58 -40.94
N ILE A 691 13.80 -3.70 -41.04
CA ILE A 691 13.02 -3.44 -42.24
C ILE A 691 11.72 -2.71 -41.90
N MET A 692 11.15 -2.02 -42.90
CA MET A 692 9.79 -1.50 -42.80
C MET A 692 8.78 -2.64 -42.87
N CYS A 693 8.14 -2.97 -41.76
CA CYS A 693 7.17 -4.03 -41.68
C CYS A 693 5.79 -3.52 -42.07
N TYR A 694 5.10 -4.28 -42.89
CA TYR A 694 3.73 -3.95 -43.25
C TYR A 694 2.75 -5.10 -43.02
N ALA A 695 1.51 -4.73 -42.75
CA ALA A 695 0.38 -5.67 -42.71
C ALA A 695 -0.73 -5.22 -43.61
N MET A 696 -1.35 -6.18 -44.30
CA MET A 696 -2.50 -5.93 -45.17
C MET A 696 -3.79 -6.37 -44.48
N THR A 697 -4.87 -5.61 -44.71
CA THR A 697 -6.19 -6.05 -44.24
C THR A 697 -6.60 -7.33 -44.97
N PRO A 698 -7.49 -8.18 -44.40
CA PRO A 698 -7.95 -9.41 -45.00
C PRO A 698 -8.56 -9.20 -46.40
N ASN A 699 -9.15 -8.04 -46.69
CA ASN A 699 -9.67 -7.65 -47.98
C ASN A 699 -8.59 -7.19 -48.98
N LYS A 700 -7.30 -7.13 -48.55
CA LYS A 700 -6.12 -6.69 -49.34
C LYS A 700 -6.20 -5.28 -49.92
N LYS A 701 -7.12 -4.43 -49.43
CA LYS A 701 -7.32 -3.06 -49.93
C LYS A 701 -6.65 -1.98 -49.08
N ASN A 702 -6.28 -2.32 -47.87
CA ASN A 702 -5.55 -1.40 -46.99
C ASN A 702 -4.22 -2.03 -46.55
N LYS A 703 -3.19 -1.21 -46.50
CA LYS A 703 -1.85 -1.58 -46.09
C LYS A 703 -1.36 -0.59 -45.03
N ILE A 704 -0.87 -1.08 -43.88
CA ILE A 704 -0.31 -0.27 -42.80
C ILE A 704 1.15 -0.65 -42.68
N THR A 705 2.06 0.32 -42.74
CA THR A 705 3.50 0.12 -42.62
C THR A 705 4.02 0.81 -41.37
N MET A 706 4.71 0.07 -40.48
CA MET A 706 5.23 0.57 -39.24
C MET A 706 6.69 0.16 -39.01
N ILE A 707 7.38 0.96 -38.19
CA ILE A 707 8.72 0.68 -37.65
C ILE A 707 8.66 0.80 -36.15
N ALA A 708 9.31 -0.09 -35.42
CA ALA A 708 9.52 -0.01 -33.98
C ALA A 708 10.95 0.47 -33.68
N GLU A 709 11.10 1.34 -32.70
CA GLU A 709 12.37 1.88 -32.20
C GLU A 709 12.36 1.90 -30.68
N PRO A 710 13.52 1.75 -30.01
CA PRO A 710 13.61 2.00 -28.58
C PRO A 710 13.31 3.46 -28.26
N LEU A 711 12.69 3.71 -27.08
CA LEU A 711 12.56 5.06 -26.53
C LEU A 711 13.85 5.47 -25.82
N ASP A 712 14.12 6.77 -25.78
CA ASP A 712 15.21 7.33 -25.00
C ASP A 712 14.96 7.10 -23.50
N ASP A 713 16.03 6.92 -22.73
CA ASP A 713 15.97 6.67 -21.29
C ASP A 713 15.22 7.78 -20.55
N GLY A 714 14.31 7.40 -19.68
CA GLY A 714 13.52 8.32 -18.85
C GLY A 714 12.18 8.78 -19.46
N ILE A 715 11.94 8.60 -20.76
CA ILE A 715 10.65 8.99 -21.37
C ILE A 715 9.51 8.15 -20.81
N ALA A 716 9.69 6.86 -20.69
CA ALA A 716 8.65 5.96 -20.16
C ALA A 716 8.26 6.31 -18.73
N GLU A 717 9.26 6.57 -17.89
CA GLU A 717 9.07 6.99 -16.50
C GLU A 717 8.36 8.34 -16.40
N ASP A 718 8.66 9.29 -17.29
CA ASP A 718 8.00 10.59 -17.33
C ASP A 718 6.53 10.50 -17.76
N ILE A 719 6.20 9.63 -18.72
CA ILE A 719 4.81 9.39 -19.12
C ILE A 719 4.05 8.72 -17.96
N GLU A 720 4.59 7.65 -17.40
CA GLU A 720 3.99 6.96 -16.24
C GLU A 720 3.87 7.88 -15.01
N SER A 721 4.84 8.78 -14.85
CA SER A 721 4.80 9.76 -13.77
C SER A 721 3.76 10.87 -13.99
N GLY A 722 3.17 10.97 -15.18
CA GLY A 722 2.17 12.00 -15.51
C GLY A 722 2.76 13.40 -15.70
N GLN A 723 4.07 13.53 -15.92
CA GLN A 723 4.68 14.82 -16.27
C GLN A 723 4.22 15.29 -17.65
N VAL A 724 3.88 14.36 -18.51
CA VAL A 724 3.27 14.60 -19.80
C VAL A 724 2.06 13.70 -19.98
N SER A 725 0.93 14.26 -20.42
CA SER A 725 -0.30 13.53 -20.73
C SER A 725 -0.71 13.74 -22.17
N ILE A 726 -1.31 12.73 -22.80
CA ILE A 726 -1.86 12.84 -24.15
C ILE A 726 -3.03 13.84 -24.20
N ARG A 727 -3.69 14.10 -23.08
CA ARG A 727 -4.78 15.09 -22.94
C ARG A 727 -4.28 16.52 -22.85
N ASP A 728 -2.98 16.72 -22.59
CA ASP A 728 -2.39 18.06 -22.61
C ASP A 728 -2.46 18.68 -24.02
N PRO A 729 -2.53 20.02 -24.14
CA PRO A 729 -2.47 20.69 -25.44
C PRO A 729 -1.23 20.26 -26.22
N ILE A 730 -1.37 19.94 -27.49
CA ILE A 730 -0.28 19.46 -28.39
C ILE A 730 0.97 20.35 -28.33
N ARG A 731 0.78 21.67 -28.11
CA ARG A 731 1.90 22.62 -27.97
C ARG A 731 2.71 22.36 -26.69
N LYS A 732 2.03 22.04 -25.59
CA LYS A 732 2.68 21.74 -24.30
C LYS A 732 3.44 20.42 -24.38
N VAL A 733 2.83 19.39 -24.93
CA VAL A 733 3.48 18.08 -25.21
C VAL A 733 4.71 18.29 -26.09
N GLY A 734 4.59 19.04 -27.19
CA GLY A 734 5.71 19.33 -28.07
C GLY A 734 6.86 20.06 -27.39
N GLN A 735 6.56 21.04 -26.55
CA GLN A 735 7.57 21.77 -25.76
C GLN A 735 8.28 20.87 -24.74
N PHE A 736 7.56 19.98 -24.09
CA PHE A 736 8.14 19.03 -23.12
C PHE A 736 9.19 18.13 -23.76
N PHE A 737 8.84 17.48 -24.89
CA PHE A 737 9.79 16.59 -25.59
C PHE A 737 10.95 17.34 -26.22
N GLU A 738 10.74 18.56 -26.71
CA GLU A 738 11.82 19.42 -27.24
C GLU A 738 12.79 19.84 -26.13
N GLN A 739 12.30 20.33 -24.98
CA GLN A 739 13.15 20.90 -23.94
C GLN A 739 13.92 19.83 -23.14
N LYS A 740 13.32 18.68 -22.92
CA LYS A 740 13.90 17.63 -22.06
C LYS A 740 14.67 16.55 -22.83
N TYR A 741 14.23 16.23 -24.07
CA TYR A 741 14.75 15.10 -24.85
C TYR A 741 15.28 15.51 -26.24
N ASP A 742 15.36 16.80 -26.54
CA ASP A 742 15.84 17.33 -27.81
C ASP A 742 15.10 16.78 -29.05
N TRP A 743 13.83 16.38 -28.92
CA TRP A 743 13.06 15.91 -30.05
C TRP A 743 12.73 17.05 -31.01
N ASP A 744 12.66 16.75 -32.32
CA ASP A 744 12.17 17.72 -33.29
C ASP A 744 10.69 18.10 -32.99
N LYS A 745 10.38 19.40 -33.14
CA LYS A 745 9.05 19.96 -32.88
C LYS A 745 7.94 19.28 -33.68
N LEU A 746 8.22 18.87 -34.92
CA LEU A 746 7.26 18.23 -35.79
C LEU A 746 7.01 16.79 -35.32
N ALA A 747 8.08 16.08 -35.00
CA ALA A 747 8.00 14.74 -34.45
C ALA A 747 7.23 14.70 -33.12
N ALA A 748 7.51 15.62 -32.21
CA ALA A 748 6.80 15.71 -30.91
C ALA A 748 5.31 16.07 -31.06
N ARG A 749 4.92 16.83 -32.08
CA ARG A 749 3.51 17.17 -32.36
C ARG A 749 2.74 16.09 -33.12
N SER A 750 3.45 15.13 -33.73
CA SER A 750 2.85 14.03 -34.48
C SER A 750 2.55 12.79 -33.60
N ILE A 751 2.70 12.88 -32.29
CA ILE A 751 2.33 11.83 -31.35
C ILE A 751 0.81 11.67 -31.34
N TRP A 752 0.34 10.45 -31.55
CA TRP A 752 -1.09 10.12 -31.59
C TRP A 752 -1.62 9.51 -30.31
N ALA A 753 -0.82 8.64 -29.67
CA ALA A 753 -1.23 7.95 -28.46
C ALA A 753 -0.02 7.51 -27.64
N PHE A 754 -0.26 7.37 -26.35
CA PHE A 754 0.56 6.56 -25.47
C PHE A 754 -0.10 5.17 -25.35
N GLY A 755 0.63 4.11 -25.03
CA GLY A 755 0.11 2.76 -24.97
C GLY A 755 0.72 1.89 -23.89
N PRO A 756 -0.03 0.92 -23.36
CA PRO A 756 -1.36 0.46 -23.75
C PRO A 756 -2.53 1.36 -23.32
N GLU A 757 -2.36 2.19 -22.30
CA GLU A 757 -3.32 3.15 -21.78
C GLU A 757 -2.81 4.57 -21.97
N GLU A 758 -3.58 5.59 -21.60
CA GLU A 758 -3.20 6.99 -21.77
C GLU A 758 -1.91 7.41 -21.07
N MET A 759 -1.49 6.68 -20.05
CA MET A 759 -0.24 6.85 -19.31
C MET A 759 0.77 5.71 -19.58
N GLY A 760 0.57 4.95 -20.63
CA GLY A 760 1.43 3.80 -20.93
C GLY A 760 2.81 4.19 -21.47
N PRO A 761 3.85 3.36 -21.24
CA PRO A 761 5.26 3.66 -21.52
C PRO A 761 5.68 3.49 -22.98
N ASN A 762 4.74 3.53 -23.91
CA ASN A 762 5.00 3.39 -25.34
C ASN A 762 4.39 4.57 -26.12
N ILE A 763 4.96 4.88 -27.27
CA ILE A 763 4.52 6.01 -28.12
C ILE A 763 4.13 5.51 -29.51
N LEU A 764 2.96 5.96 -30.01
CA LEU A 764 2.58 5.86 -31.42
C LEU A 764 2.74 7.23 -32.06
N GLN A 765 3.53 7.30 -33.12
CA GLN A 765 3.86 8.51 -33.84
C GLN A 765 3.43 8.40 -35.32
N ASP A 766 2.87 9.46 -35.87
CA ASP A 766 2.61 9.59 -37.31
C ASP A 766 3.82 10.21 -37.99
N ASP A 767 4.56 9.41 -38.76
CA ASP A 767 5.71 9.83 -39.56
C ASP A 767 5.42 9.79 -41.06
N THR A 768 4.13 9.73 -41.45
CA THR A 768 3.73 9.70 -42.85
C THR A 768 3.89 11.07 -43.51
N LEU A 769 4.41 11.08 -44.72
CA LEU A 769 4.60 12.31 -45.49
C LEU A 769 3.30 12.78 -46.15
N PRO A 770 2.89 14.07 -46.04
CA PRO A 770 1.67 14.61 -46.66
C PRO A 770 1.67 14.49 -48.18
N SER A 771 2.84 14.29 -48.81
CA SER A 771 2.99 14.07 -50.26
C SER A 771 2.65 12.64 -50.69
N GLN A 772 2.68 11.68 -49.76
CA GLN A 772 2.48 10.26 -50.04
C GLN A 772 1.13 9.74 -49.53
N VAL A 773 0.60 10.34 -48.47
CA VAL A 773 -0.61 9.88 -47.78
C VAL A 773 -1.61 11.01 -47.64
N ASP A 774 -2.89 10.74 -47.98
CA ASP A 774 -3.99 11.68 -47.75
C ASP A 774 -4.32 11.73 -46.23
N LYS A 775 -3.92 12.84 -45.57
CA LYS A 775 -4.14 13.07 -44.15
C LYS A 775 -5.61 13.14 -43.73
N LYS A 776 -6.54 13.50 -44.68
CA LYS A 776 -7.98 13.49 -44.37
C LYS A 776 -8.52 12.08 -44.28
N LEU A 777 -8.13 11.21 -45.24
CA LEU A 777 -8.46 9.79 -45.17
C LEU A 777 -7.84 9.11 -43.95
N LEU A 778 -6.58 9.43 -43.65
CA LEU A 778 -5.88 8.92 -42.49
C LEU A 778 -6.60 9.29 -41.16
N GLY A 779 -7.12 10.52 -41.07
CA GLY A 779 -7.90 10.97 -39.92
C GLY A 779 -9.15 10.13 -39.64
N THR A 780 -9.79 9.54 -40.67
CA THR A 780 -10.98 8.68 -40.49
C THR A 780 -10.69 7.31 -39.85
N VAL A 781 -9.46 6.84 -39.94
CA VAL A 781 -9.03 5.54 -39.39
C VAL A 781 -8.10 5.68 -38.16
N ARG A 782 -7.80 6.90 -37.77
CA ARG A 782 -6.87 7.22 -36.67
C ARG A 782 -7.22 6.47 -35.40
N ASP A 783 -8.47 6.50 -34.96
CA ASP A 783 -8.91 5.88 -33.71
C ASP A 783 -8.86 4.35 -33.77
N SER A 784 -9.16 3.76 -34.94
CA SER A 784 -8.99 2.32 -35.14
C SER A 784 -7.52 1.87 -35.07
N ILE A 785 -6.60 2.70 -35.60
CA ILE A 785 -5.15 2.43 -35.48
C ILE A 785 -4.69 2.57 -34.04
N ARG A 786 -5.16 3.59 -33.31
CA ARG A 786 -4.87 3.77 -31.86
C ARG A 786 -5.34 2.57 -31.05
N GLN A 787 -6.54 2.07 -31.29
CA GLN A 787 -7.06 0.87 -30.62
C GLN A 787 -6.22 -0.38 -30.95
N GLY A 788 -5.84 -0.56 -32.20
CA GLY A 788 -4.96 -1.67 -32.61
C GLY A 788 -3.58 -1.61 -31.97
N PHE A 789 -3.00 -0.41 -31.85
CA PHE A 789 -1.75 -0.16 -31.14
C PHE A 789 -1.90 -0.43 -29.62
N SER A 790 -2.95 0.08 -28.99
CA SER A 790 -3.24 -0.13 -27.58
C SER A 790 -3.38 -1.63 -27.25
N TRP A 791 -4.08 -2.36 -28.09
CA TRP A 791 -4.21 -3.82 -27.96
C TRP A 791 -2.87 -4.54 -28.16
N GLY A 792 -2.08 -4.16 -29.16
CA GLY A 792 -0.78 -4.75 -29.44
C GLY A 792 0.26 -4.47 -28.33
N THR A 793 0.22 -3.30 -27.70
CA THR A 793 1.13 -2.95 -26.60
C THR A 793 0.71 -3.52 -25.25
N ARG A 794 -0.56 -3.85 -25.06
CA ARG A 794 -1.05 -4.52 -23.86
C ARG A 794 -0.59 -5.97 -23.77
N GLU A 795 -0.52 -6.66 -24.87
CA GLU A 795 -0.13 -8.07 -24.99
C GLU A 795 0.87 -8.22 -26.13
N GLY A 796 2.16 -8.31 -25.79
CA GLY A 796 3.24 -8.40 -26.77
C GLY A 796 3.35 -9.79 -27.45
N PRO A 797 4.14 -9.92 -28.52
CA PRO A 797 4.22 -11.16 -29.32
C PRO A 797 5.13 -12.24 -28.72
N LEU A 798 6.01 -11.91 -27.73
CA LEU A 798 6.93 -12.90 -27.14
C LEU A 798 6.19 -13.85 -26.18
N CYS A 799 5.55 -13.33 -25.18
CA CYS A 799 4.86 -14.12 -24.14
C CYS A 799 3.57 -13.46 -23.63
N GLU A 800 2.92 -12.60 -24.45
CA GLU A 800 1.71 -11.87 -24.08
C GLU A 800 1.87 -11.05 -22.79
N GLU A 801 3.04 -10.45 -22.62
CA GLU A 801 3.29 -9.48 -21.55
C GLU A 801 3.31 -8.06 -22.14
N PRO A 802 3.04 -7.00 -21.34
CA PRO A 802 2.97 -5.63 -21.86
C PRO A 802 4.30 -5.19 -22.50
N ILE A 803 4.20 -4.45 -23.59
CA ILE A 803 5.37 -3.82 -24.22
C ILE A 803 5.72 -2.54 -23.45
N ARG A 804 7.02 -2.28 -23.29
CA ARG A 804 7.58 -1.12 -22.59
C ARG A 804 8.75 -0.51 -23.36
N ASN A 805 8.95 0.78 -23.21
CA ASN A 805 10.07 1.53 -23.80
C ASN A 805 10.18 1.42 -25.33
N THR A 806 9.04 1.38 -26.02
CA THR A 806 9.02 1.22 -27.48
C THR A 806 8.24 2.34 -28.14
N LYS A 807 8.83 2.91 -29.18
CA LYS A 807 8.20 3.89 -30.06
C LYS A 807 7.84 3.25 -31.38
N PHE A 808 6.58 3.33 -31.77
CA PHE A 808 6.08 2.85 -33.06
C PHE A 808 5.83 4.05 -33.97
N LYS A 809 6.45 4.04 -35.14
CA LYS A 809 6.27 5.04 -36.19
C LYS A 809 5.43 4.49 -37.31
N LEU A 810 4.36 5.17 -37.64
CA LEU A 810 3.59 4.91 -38.83
C LEU A 810 4.27 5.61 -40.01
N THR A 811 4.93 4.84 -40.90
CA THR A 811 5.75 5.40 -42.00
C THR A 811 4.98 5.52 -43.30
N ASP A 812 4.12 4.56 -43.62
CA ASP A 812 3.30 4.59 -44.85
C ASP A 812 1.97 3.91 -44.62
N ILE A 813 0.92 4.37 -45.29
CA ILE A 813 -0.40 3.77 -45.27
C ILE A 813 -1.11 3.91 -46.59
N THR A 814 -1.67 2.82 -47.08
CA THR A 814 -2.54 2.82 -48.25
C THR A 814 -3.95 2.46 -47.81
N LEU A 815 -4.92 3.32 -48.07
CA LEU A 815 -6.30 3.15 -47.66
C LEU A 815 -7.23 3.09 -48.84
N ALA A 816 -8.29 2.29 -48.74
CA ALA A 816 -9.36 2.23 -49.70
C ALA A 816 -10.22 3.51 -49.65
N ASP A 817 -10.63 4.03 -50.79
CA ASP A 817 -11.47 5.23 -50.87
C ASP A 817 -12.85 5.06 -50.23
N GLN A 818 -13.43 3.86 -50.35
CA GLN A 818 -14.75 3.56 -49.81
C GLN A 818 -14.70 3.21 -48.33
N ALA A 819 -15.52 3.87 -47.52
CA ALA A 819 -15.56 3.67 -46.06
C ALA A 819 -15.87 2.22 -45.64
N ILE A 820 -16.67 1.49 -46.41
CA ILE A 820 -17.02 0.10 -46.12
C ILE A 820 -15.82 -0.86 -46.07
N PHE A 821 -14.73 -0.55 -46.79
CA PHE A 821 -13.52 -1.37 -46.82
C PHE A 821 -12.46 -0.98 -45.73
N ARG A 822 -12.68 0.11 -45.03
CA ARG A 822 -11.79 0.60 -43.94
C ARG A 822 -12.47 0.67 -42.58
N GLY A 823 -13.47 -0.18 -42.37
CA GLY A 823 -14.11 -0.29 -41.04
C GLY A 823 -13.16 -0.76 -39.94
N GLY A 824 -13.48 -0.45 -38.68
CA GLY A 824 -12.66 -0.79 -37.51
C GLY A 824 -12.32 -2.27 -37.44
N GLY A 825 -13.25 -3.17 -37.70
CA GLY A 825 -13.02 -4.62 -37.72
C GLY A 825 -11.95 -5.10 -38.73
N GLN A 826 -11.59 -4.28 -39.72
CA GLN A 826 -10.50 -4.56 -40.69
C GLN A 826 -9.19 -3.91 -40.22
N ILE A 827 -9.25 -2.68 -39.75
CA ILE A 827 -8.05 -1.87 -39.40
C ILE A 827 -7.44 -2.28 -38.05
N ILE A 828 -8.24 -2.50 -37.00
CA ILE A 828 -7.75 -2.80 -35.66
C ILE A 828 -6.84 -4.05 -35.65
N PRO A 829 -7.27 -5.23 -36.16
CA PRO A 829 -6.42 -6.42 -36.18
C PRO A 829 -5.18 -6.25 -37.07
N THR A 830 -5.30 -5.45 -38.14
CA THR A 830 -4.18 -5.20 -39.08
C THR A 830 -3.13 -4.30 -38.39
N ALA A 831 -3.56 -3.27 -37.69
CA ALA A 831 -2.66 -2.41 -36.91
C ALA A 831 -1.93 -3.21 -35.80
N ARG A 832 -2.64 -4.08 -35.07
CA ARG A 832 -2.01 -5.00 -34.09
C ARG A 832 -0.94 -5.89 -34.75
N ARG A 833 -1.26 -6.45 -35.92
CA ARG A 833 -0.31 -7.28 -36.66
C ARG A 833 0.90 -6.50 -37.16
N ALA A 834 0.72 -5.24 -37.61
CA ALA A 834 1.81 -4.35 -37.99
C ALA A 834 2.71 -4.01 -36.78
N VAL A 835 2.14 -3.76 -35.61
CA VAL A 835 2.88 -3.57 -34.34
C VAL A 835 3.73 -4.80 -34.01
N TYR A 836 3.16 -6.00 -34.09
CA TYR A 836 3.89 -7.25 -33.79
C TYR A 836 5.01 -7.54 -34.79
N SER A 837 4.78 -7.35 -36.07
CA SER A 837 5.80 -7.60 -37.07
C SER A 837 6.96 -6.62 -36.96
N SER A 838 6.69 -5.32 -36.73
CA SER A 838 7.75 -4.31 -36.52
C SER A 838 8.53 -4.57 -35.21
N PHE A 839 7.85 -4.95 -34.14
CA PHE A 839 8.47 -5.28 -32.85
C PHE A 839 9.43 -6.48 -32.94
N LEU A 840 8.99 -7.57 -33.61
CA LEU A 840 9.83 -8.78 -33.75
C LEU A 840 11.07 -8.56 -34.60
N MET A 841 11.06 -7.55 -35.48
CA MET A 841 12.22 -7.17 -36.32
C MET A 841 13.14 -6.12 -35.68
N ALA A 842 12.84 -5.69 -34.45
CA ALA A 842 13.56 -4.66 -33.71
C ALA A 842 14.45 -5.22 -32.58
N SER A 843 14.99 -6.43 -32.74
CA SER A 843 15.76 -7.13 -31.71
C SER A 843 15.03 -7.17 -30.37
N PRO A 844 13.91 -7.93 -30.27
CA PRO A 844 13.10 -7.95 -29.07
C PRO A 844 13.86 -8.52 -27.86
N ARG A 845 13.56 -8.01 -26.68
CA ARG A 845 14.14 -8.43 -25.40
C ARG A 845 13.03 -8.55 -24.35
N LEU A 846 13.32 -9.31 -23.29
CA LEU A 846 12.47 -9.39 -22.09
C LEU A 846 13.01 -8.43 -21.05
N MET A 847 12.14 -7.75 -20.32
CA MET A 847 12.48 -6.95 -19.15
C MET A 847 11.93 -7.62 -17.89
N GLU A 848 12.73 -7.63 -16.85
CA GLU A 848 12.37 -8.06 -15.52
C GLU A 848 12.39 -6.90 -14.53
N PRO A 849 11.51 -6.91 -13.52
CA PRO A 849 11.54 -5.90 -12.47
C PRO A 849 12.69 -6.19 -11.49
N ILE A 850 13.29 -5.13 -10.98
CA ILE A 850 14.41 -5.18 -10.04
C ILE A 850 13.97 -4.53 -8.73
N TYR A 851 14.28 -5.19 -7.61
CA TYR A 851 14.18 -4.62 -6.27
C TYR A 851 15.52 -4.03 -5.82
N THR A 852 15.47 -2.85 -5.23
CA THR A 852 16.51 -2.38 -4.33
C THR A 852 16.32 -3.07 -2.98
N CYS A 853 17.32 -3.82 -2.55
CA CYS A 853 17.35 -4.45 -1.24
C CYS A 853 18.22 -3.63 -0.28
N ALA A 854 17.62 -3.21 0.83
CA ALA A 854 18.34 -2.59 1.94
C ALA A 854 18.40 -3.59 3.09
N MET A 855 19.60 -3.94 3.48
CA MET A 855 19.86 -4.92 4.52
C MET A 855 20.61 -4.24 5.67
N THR A 856 20.19 -4.51 6.89
CA THR A 856 20.81 -3.96 8.08
C THR A 856 21.14 -5.10 9.04
N GLY A 857 22.37 -5.14 9.52
CA GLY A 857 22.83 -6.17 10.47
C GLY A 857 24.19 -5.83 11.09
N PRO A 858 24.68 -6.65 12.04
CA PRO A 858 26.01 -6.47 12.59
C PRO A 858 27.12 -6.76 11.57
N ALA A 859 28.33 -6.27 11.83
CA ALA A 859 29.48 -6.42 10.93
C ALA A 859 29.77 -7.88 10.54
N ASP A 860 29.58 -8.82 11.49
CA ASP A 860 29.84 -10.25 11.29
C ASP A 860 28.88 -10.89 10.27
N SER A 861 27.69 -10.34 10.10
CA SER A 861 26.68 -10.85 9.13
C SER A 861 26.94 -10.39 7.69
N VAL A 862 27.79 -9.40 7.45
CA VAL A 862 28.01 -8.79 6.12
C VAL A 862 28.47 -9.82 5.08
N ALA A 863 29.41 -10.71 5.45
CA ALA A 863 29.91 -11.74 4.53
C ALA A 863 28.80 -12.73 4.11
N ALA A 864 27.90 -13.08 5.03
CA ALA A 864 26.74 -13.93 4.75
C ALA A 864 25.75 -13.22 3.81
N ILE A 865 25.50 -11.94 4.04
CA ILE A 865 24.66 -11.09 3.17
C ILE A 865 25.17 -11.12 1.73
N TYR A 866 26.45 -10.89 1.51
CA TYR A 866 27.06 -10.93 0.17
C TYR A 866 26.90 -12.29 -0.51
N THR A 867 27.09 -13.36 0.26
CA THR A 867 26.99 -14.73 -0.25
C THR A 867 25.56 -15.07 -0.68
N VAL A 868 24.55 -14.71 0.14
CA VAL A 868 23.15 -14.99 -0.18
C VAL A 868 22.67 -14.15 -1.37
N LEU A 869 23.07 -12.87 -1.44
CA LEU A 869 22.70 -11.98 -2.53
C LEU A 869 23.30 -12.44 -3.87
N SER A 870 24.57 -12.82 -3.90
CA SER A 870 25.24 -13.25 -5.14
C SER A 870 24.70 -14.56 -5.69
N ARG A 871 24.23 -15.50 -4.83
CA ARG A 871 23.56 -16.75 -5.26
C ARG A 871 22.25 -16.47 -6.02
N ARG A 872 21.63 -15.31 -5.81
CA ARG A 872 20.32 -14.94 -6.38
C ARG A 872 20.42 -13.86 -7.44
N ARG A 873 21.51 -13.86 -8.24
CA ARG A 873 21.79 -12.85 -9.29
C ARG A 873 21.81 -11.40 -8.79
N GLY A 874 21.83 -11.18 -7.48
CA GLY A 874 21.90 -9.85 -6.90
C GLY A 874 23.35 -9.32 -6.85
N HIS A 875 23.47 -8.00 -6.76
CA HIS A 875 24.77 -7.33 -6.60
C HIS A 875 24.65 -6.16 -5.63
N VAL A 876 25.74 -5.90 -4.91
CA VAL A 876 25.81 -4.83 -3.92
C VAL A 876 26.15 -3.50 -4.61
N LEU A 877 25.43 -2.44 -4.26
CA LEU A 877 25.69 -1.08 -4.72
C LEU A 877 26.58 -0.31 -3.76
N SER A 878 26.29 -0.41 -2.46
CA SER A 878 27.02 0.29 -1.41
C SER A 878 26.90 -0.46 -0.09
N ASP A 879 27.92 -0.37 0.73
CA ASP A 879 27.93 -0.84 2.11
C ASP A 879 28.62 0.16 3.01
N GLY A 880 28.26 0.19 4.28
CA GLY A 880 28.90 1.07 5.25
C GLY A 880 28.30 0.95 6.67
N PRO A 881 29.07 1.41 7.67
CA PRO A 881 28.57 1.45 9.04
C PRO A 881 27.53 2.55 9.22
N ILE A 882 26.50 2.28 10.01
CA ILE A 882 25.53 3.30 10.44
C ILE A 882 26.15 4.12 11.57
N ALA A 883 26.29 5.43 11.36
CA ALA A 883 26.95 6.32 12.31
C ALA A 883 26.38 6.25 13.74
N GLY A 884 27.24 6.03 14.73
CA GLY A 884 26.86 5.94 16.15
C GLY A 884 26.16 4.65 16.57
N THR A 885 26.23 3.60 15.74
CA THR A 885 25.65 2.28 16.04
C THR A 885 26.64 1.16 15.68
N PRO A 886 26.51 -0.06 16.23
CA PRO A 886 27.31 -1.22 15.83
C PRO A 886 26.80 -1.88 14.54
N LEU A 887 25.84 -1.27 13.83
CA LEU A 887 25.16 -1.84 12.67
C LEU A 887 25.82 -1.38 11.36
N TYR A 888 25.77 -2.26 10.37
CA TYR A 888 26.11 -2.02 8.98
C TYR A 888 24.85 -2.01 8.11
N ALA A 889 24.81 -1.08 7.17
CA ALA A 889 23.80 -1.02 6.11
C ALA A 889 24.42 -1.47 4.80
N VAL A 890 23.82 -2.41 4.13
CA VAL A 890 24.20 -2.89 2.79
C VAL A 890 23.04 -2.62 1.83
N ARG A 891 23.29 -1.91 0.74
CA ARG A 891 22.32 -1.68 -0.33
C ARG A 891 22.74 -2.46 -1.57
N GLY A 892 21.81 -3.20 -2.16
CA GLY A 892 22.02 -3.98 -3.36
C GLY A 892 20.81 -3.99 -4.27
N LEU A 893 20.95 -4.63 -5.41
CA LEU A 893 19.87 -4.89 -6.37
C LEU A 893 19.67 -6.40 -6.48
N ILE A 894 18.41 -6.81 -6.60
CA ILE A 894 18.02 -8.21 -6.80
C ILE A 894 16.84 -8.29 -7.79
N PRO A 895 16.87 -9.20 -8.79
CA PRO A 895 15.71 -9.45 -9.63
C PRO A 895 14.53 -10.00 -8.81
N VAL A 896 13.32 -9.52 -9.10
CA VAL A 896 12.13 -9.91 -8.33
C VAL A 896 11.90 -11.42 -8.37
N ILE A 897 12.13 -12.07 -9.51
CA ILE A 897 11.95 -13.51 -9.65
C ILE A 897 12.87 -14.33 -8.73
N ASP A 898 14.07 -13.82 -8.42
CA ASP A 898 15.02 -14.48 -7.53
C ASP A 898 14.91 -13.99 -6.08
N SER A 899 14.03 -13.02 -5.81
CA SER A 899 13.79 -12.49 -4.46
C SER A 899 12.88 -13.38 -3.61
N PHE A 900 12.16 -14.34 -4.22
CA PHE A 900 11.24 -15.21 -3.49
C PHE A 900 12.00 -16.06 -2.47
N GLY A 901 11.55 -15.99 -1.21
CA GLY A 901 12.23 -16.65 -0.08
C GLY A 901 13.59 -16.05 0.29
N PHE A 902 14.00 -14.90 -0.27
CA PHE A 902 15.29 -14.27 0.03
C PHE A 902 15.40 -13.87 1.50
N GLU A 903 14.34 -13.35 2.10
CA GLU A 903 14.30 -12.97 3.50
C GLU A 903 14.53 -14.18 4.41
N THR A 904 13.91 -15.30 4.11
CA THR A 904 14.06 -16.55 4.88
C THR A 904 15.50 -17.07 4.79
N ASP A 905 16.08 -17.11 3.58
CA ASP A 905 17.47 -17.53 3.40
C ASP A 905 18.45 -16.60 4.12
N LEU A 906 18.20 -15.31 4.06
CA LEU A 906 19.03 -14.33 4.74
C LEU A 906 18.99 -14.54 6.27
N ARG A 907 17.81 -14.73 6.84
CA ARG A 907 17.64 -15.01 8.28
C ARG A 907 18.35 -16.30 8.71
N ILE A 908 18.24 -17.35 7.90
CA ILE A 908 18.92 -18.63 8.18
C ILE A 908 20.45 -18.44 8.21
N HIS A 909 21.02 -17.77 7.21
CA HIS A 909 22.47 -17.59 7.10
C HIS A 909 23.06 -16.57 8.06
N THR A 910 22.25 -15.61 8.55
CA THR A 910 22.64 -14.58 9.51
C THR A 910 22.16 -14.85 10.93
N GLN A 911 21.59 -16.03 11.20
CA GLN A 911 21.01 -16.41 12.50
C GLN A 911 19.97 -15.39 13.01
N GLY A 912 19.18 -14.81 12.10
CA GLY A 912 18.17 -13.81 12.40
C GLY A 912 18.68 -12.41 12.72
N GLN A 913 19.98 -12.15 12.61
CA GLN A 913 20.58 -10.85 12.98
C GLN A 913 20.43 -9.78 11.89
N ALA A 914 20.24 -10.16 10.65
CA ALA A 914 20.04 -9.21 9.56
C ALA A 914 18.56 -9.07 9.20
N THR A 915 18.15 -7.84 8.94
CA THR A 915 16.84 -7.47 8.42
C THR A 915 16.96 -7.02 6.98
N VAL A 916 15.92 -7.22 6.17
CA VAL A 916 15.89 -6.80 4.77
C VAL A 916 14.59 -6.05 4.47
N SER A 917 14.70 -5.05 3.62
CA SER A 917 13.58 -4.35 3.00
C SER A 917 13.75 -4.37 1.49
N LEU A 918 12.75 -4.88 0.77
CA LEU A 918 12.74 -5.01 -0.68
C LEU A 918 11.79 -3.97 -1.26
N VAL A 919 12.30 -3.11 -2.11
CA VAL A 919 11.55 -2.01 -2.71
C VAL A 919 11.70 -2.04 -4.22
N PHE A 920 10.60 -1.92 -4.97
CA PHE A 920 10.66 -1.79 -6.43
C PHE A 920 11.49 -0.57 -6.82
N ASP A 921 12.45 -0.78 -7.73
CA ASP A 921 13.35 0.26 -8.23
C ASP A 921 13.06 0.58 -9.70
N LYS A 922 13.31 -0.38 -10.58
CA LYS A 922 13.23 -0.18 -12.03
C LYS A 922 13.02 -1.48 -12.79
N TRP A 923 12.71 -1.33 -14.06
CA TRP A 923 12.72 -2.40 -15.04
C TRP A 923 14.12 -2.53 -15.67
N SER A 924 14.62 -3.74 -15.84
CA SER A 924 15.92 -4.03 -16.46
C SER A 924 15.80 -5.11 -17.53
N VAL A 925 16.60 -4.99 -18.57
CA VAL A 925 16.62 -5.99 -19.64
C VAL A 925 17.27 -7.28 -19.14
N VAL A 926 16.59 -8.42 -19.34
CA VAL A 926 17.13 -9.75 -19.02
C VAL A 926 18.26 -10.10 -19.98
N PRO A 927 19.41 -10.59 -19.50
CA PRO A 927 20.51 -11.00 -20.37
C PRO A 927 20.12 -12.13 -21.32
N GLY A 928 20.57 -12.06 -22.56
CA GLY A 928 20.36 -13.04 -23.62
C GLY A 928 19.29 -12.67 -24.63
N ASP A 929 19.23 -13.46 -25.71
CA ASP A 929 18.23 -13.30 -26.76
C ASP A 929 17.07 -14.31 -26.57
N PRO A 930 15.82 -13.85 -26.39
CA PRO A 930 14.69 -14.75 -26.25
C PRO A 930 14.38 -15.61 -27.48
N LEU A 931 14.81 -15.17 -28.67
CA LEU A 931 14.60 -15.86 -29.94
C LEU A 931 15.74 -16.80 -30.37
N ASP A 932 16.86 -16.79 -29.65
CA ASP A 932 18.04 -17.62 -29.96
C ASP A 932 17.70 -19.11 -29.75
N ARG A 933 17.67 -19.88 -30.84
CA ARG A 933 17.39 -21.34 -30.83
C ARG A 933 18.61 -22.20 -30.57
N ASP A 934 19.82 -21.68 -30.69
CA ASP A 934 21.06 -22.42 -30.51
C ASP A 934 21.36 -22.71 -29.03
N VAL A 935 20.72 -21.97 -28.15
CA VAL A 935 20.84 -22.15 -26.69
C VAL A 935 20.12 -23.44 -26.26
N LYS A 936 20.89 -24.43 -25.80
CA LYS A 936 20.37 -25.67 -25.23
C LYS A 936 20.09 -25.49 -23.74
N LEU A 937 18.80 -25.46 -23.39
CA LEU A 937 18.35 -25.44 -22.00
C LEU A 937 18.34 -26.86 -21.43
N ARG A 938 18.91 -27.04 -20.23
CA ARG A 938 18.84 -28.28 -19.47
C ARG A 938 17.80 -28.11 -18.36
N PRO A 939 16.81 -29.00 -18.24
CA PRO A 939 15.67 -28.82 -17.31
C PRO A 939 16.07 -28.73 -15.83
N LEU A 940 17.19 -29.32 -15.44
CA LEU A 940 17.64 -29.40 -14.04
C LEU A 940 18.78 -28.45 -13.69
N ASP A 941 19.39 -27.80 -14.68
CA ASP A 941 20.51 -26.88 -14.46
C ASP A 941 20.02 -25.44 -14.50
N MET A 942 20.64 -24.58 -13.71
CA MET A 942 20.41 -23.13 -13.82
C MET A 942 20.84 -22.66 -15.21
N ALA A 943 19.99 -21.86 -15.86
CA ALA A 943 20.33 -21.26 -17.15
C ALA A 943 21.57 -20.38 -17.02
N SER A 944 22.46 -20.45 -18.02
CA SER A 944 23.58 -19.50 -18.10
C SER A 944 23.04 -18.08 -18.27
N ALA A 945 23.83 -17.06 -17.94
CA ALA A 945 23.40 -15.67 -18.06
C ALA A 945 22.83 -15.34 -19.45
N MET A 946 23.43 -15.85 -20.53
CA MET A 946 22.95 -15.61 -21.90
C MET A 946 21.70 -16.44 -22.29
N ALA A 947 21.39 -17.48 -21.53
CA ALA A 947 20.23 -18.34 -21.77
C ALA A 947 19.00 -17.94 -20.93
N THR A 948 19.15 -17.03 -19.98
CA THR A 948 18.13 -16.67 -19.00
C THR A 948 16.86 -16.11 -19.66
N ALA A 949 17.00 -15.19 -20.63
CA ALA A 949 15.85 -14.61 -21.33
C ALA A 949 15.01 -15.66 -22.06
N ARG A 950 15.67 -16.60 -22.76
CA ARG A 950 14.98 -17.69 -23.46
C ARG A 950 14.28 -18.64 -22.48
N ASP A 951 14.93 -19.01 -21.37
CA ASP A 951 14.33 -19.86 -20.33
C ASP A 951 13.07 -19.24 -19.75
N PHE A 952 13.09 -17.95 -19.45
CA PHE A 952 11.93 -17.21 -18.92
C PHE A 952 10.79 -17.13 -19.94
N VAL A 953 11.10 -16.84 -21.21
CA VAL A 953 10.07 -16.81 -22.26
C VAL A 953 9.43 -18.19 -22.43
N LEU A 954 10.21 -19.28 -22.50
CA LEU A 954 9.66 -20.63 -22.65
C LEU A 954 8.81 -21.03 -21.45
N LYS A 955 9.26 -20.78 -20.22
CA LYS A 955 8.50 -21.06 -19.01
C LYS A 955 7.18 -20.26 -18.97
N THR A 956 7.23 -18.97 -19.31
CA THR A 956 6.04 -18.12 -19.32
C THR A 956 5.05 -18.56 -20.40
N ARG A 957 5.53 -18.88 -21.61
CA ARG A 957 4.68 -19.39 -22.71
C ARG A 957 4.02 -20.71 -22.36
N ARG A 958 4.77 -21.66 -21.76
CA ARG A 958 4.20 -22.95 -21.29
C ARG A 958 3.09 -22.74 -20.26
N ARG A 959 3.31 -21.83 -19.30
CA ARG A 959 2.31 -21.50 -18.28
C ARG A 959 1.04 -20.90 -18.89
N LYS A 960 1.17 -20.03 -19.90
CA LYS A 960 0.04 -19.43 -20.60
C LYS A 960 -0.59 -20.35 -21.68
N GLY A 961 -0.14 -21.57 -21.81
CA GLY A 961 -0.64 -22.52 -22.82
C GLY A 961 -0.28 -22.16 -24.27
N LEU A 962 0.70 -21.29 -24.47
CA LEU A 962 1.17 -20.88 -25.78
C LEU A 962 2.15 -21.90 -26.38
N ALA A 963 2.31 -21.89 -27.71
CA ALA A 963 3.35 -22.67 -28.38
C ALA A 963 4.74 -22.30 -27.82
N GLU A 964 5.60 -23.28 -27.60
CA GLU A 964 6.92 -23.05 -26.99
C GLU A 964 7.75 -22.04 -27.76
N ASP A 965 7.85 -22.17 -29.08
CA ASP A 965 8.58 -21.21 -29.89
C ASP A 965 7.71 -20.06 -30.42
N VAL A 966 8.30 -18.88 -30.43
CA VAL A 966 7.66 -17.69 -31.05
C VAL A 966 7.70 -17.86 -32.55
N SER A 967 6.53 -17.97 -33.17
CA SER A 967 6.42 -18.06 -34.62
C SER A 967 6.39 -16.66 -35.25
N VAL A 968 7.55 -16.17 -35.68
CA VAL A 968 7.66 -14.86 -36.35
C VAL A 968 6.85 -14.84 -37.67
N SER A 969 6.79 -15.98 -38.39
CA SER A 969 6.05 -16.12 -39.63
C SER A 969 4.52 -15.91 -39.51
N LYS A 970 3.95 -16.13 -38.33
CA LYS A 970 2.51 -15.96 -38.04
C LYS A 970 2.09 -14.48 -38.14
N PHE A 971 2.98 -13.57 -37.80
CA PHE A 971 2.67 -12.13 -37.74
C PHE A 971 3.12 -11.36 -38.98
N MET A 972 3.97 -11.94 -39.84
CA MET A 972 4.44 -11.30 -41.06
C MET A 972 3.59 -11.61 -42.30
N GLU A 973 3.60 -10.74 -43.26
CA GLU A 973 3.06 -11.01 -44.57
C GLU A 973 3.89 -12.08 -45.28
N PRO A 974 3.24 -13.04 -46.00
CA PRO A 974 3.94 -14.15 -46.66
C PRO A 974 5.02 -13.71 -47.67
N GLU A 975 4.77 -12.61 -48.33
CA GLU A 975 5.71 -12.03 -49.32
C GLU A 975 6.96 -11.47 -48.63
N LEU A 976 6.76 -10.75 -47.53
CA LEU A 976 7.84 -10.18 -46.74
C LEU A 976 8.70 -11.31 -46.08
N TRP A 977 8.04 -12.33 -45.55
CA TRP A 977 8.66 -13.51 -44.97
C TRP A 977 9.54 -14.24 -46.01
N LYS A 978 9.01 -14.45 -47.23
CA LYS A 978 9.76 -15.10 -48.28
C LYS A 978 11.01 -14.28 -48.70
N GLY A 979 10.88 -12.98 -48.86
CA GLY A 979 11.99 -12.10 -49.18
C GLY A 979 13.11 -12.08 -48.11
N LEU A 980 12.74 -12.10 -46.82
CA LEU A 980 13.67 -12.17 -45.72
C LEU A 980 14.44 -13.51 -45.64
N ARG A 981 13.77 -14.61 -45.98
CA ARG A 981 14.37 -15.92 -46.04
C ARG A 981 15.38 -16.02 -47.20
N GLU A 982 15.00 -15.48 -48.35
CA GLU A 982 15.87 -15.43 -49.55
C GLU A 982 17.10 -14.52 -49.34
N SER A 983 16.98 -13.46 -48.55
CA SER A 983 18.10 -12.54 -48.19
C SER A 983 19.02 -13.06 -47.07
N GLY A 984 18.66 -14.19 -46.43
CA GLY A 984 19.47 -14.80 -45.35
C GLY A 984 19.49 -14.02 -44.05
N VAL A 985 18.64 -13.02 -43.88
CA VAL A 985 18.50 -12.22 -42.63
C VAL A 985 17.93 -13.05 -41.50
N LEU A 986 17.08 -14.02 -41.82
CA LEU A 986 16.56 -15.00 -40.89
C LEU A 986 17.26 -16.35 -41.15
N GLY A 987 17.95 -16.89 -40.15
CA GLY A 987 18.58 -18.22 -40.24
C GLY A 987 17.58 -19.32 -40.61
N GLU A 988 18.03 -20.43 -41.15
CA GLU A 988 17.21 -21.59 -41.50
C GLU A 988 16.54 -22.13 -40.24
N GLY A 989 15.25 -21.80 -40.04
CA GLY A 989 14.48 -22.27 -38.88
C GLY A 989 13.01 -22.46 -39.23
#